data_a23256c5481ab54010939998a599906b
#
_entry.id   a23256c5481ab54010939998a599906b
#
_cell.length_a   1.000
_cell.length_b   1.000
_cell.length_c   1.000
_cell.angle_alpha   90.00
_cell.angle_beta   90.00
_cell.angle_gamma   90.00
#
_symmetry.space_group_name_H-M   'P 1'
#
loop_
_entity.id
_entity.type
_entity.pdbx_description
1 polymer ?
#
loop_
_entity_poly.entity_id
_entity_poly.type
_entity_poly.pdbx_seq_one_letter_code
_entity_poly.pdbx_strand_id
1 'polypeptide(L)'
;MPHLTEKTIVYAPPHFAFSEDEVSFFLDEAAPHWVAVDSRGAEILHWLDGETPFSALVARYASKKGLEAGKAWLHVHDFLQAGLRPGFLSLTPFERPPYVGRARYVRPEGLRELWLHTNNSCNLACSHCLVSSGPGETPGLPGEAFRRIVSEAVAIGAERFYMTGGEPFLRPDIYDLIQWITRDNGKELILLTNATLFRGPLGKGLDSLSRELVKFQVSVDGASQETNDPIRGVGTFEKAMDGLRLVVGLGFETSLTTVVTRQNLGELSLLTEHAARAGSRSQHLMWSHKRGRARVSDNGFFPEAAEILPAVEKAADRAREVGVSLDNLEAARRRANGQPGVKYDLGNAGWDSLCVYADGTVYPSAALADHGPLACGRVTETPLSRILASSPVLARFREATLARREQARTDPFRFLTGGGDIEHAYAFSAAEDASGNGDLTAPDPYYPISIALVRRAMRETALEKCAATNRRSGYDPPALYHAMGDGTIACGVADGVAAEMPVLTLHSNCVLSFDVDVPRALVRQYYGKAAEKPQAELCCPTKFDDAEIGHIPRAVIDRFYGCGSPVPSADVRPGETFLDLGSGAGIDVFIAAKKVGPAGRAIGVDMTDPMLVVAEENRPIVAANLGYDAVEFKKGFLEAIPLEARSVDAVTSNCVVNLSPDKSKVFSEIWRVLKDNGRVVIADIVSEREVPPHLKTNADLWGECTVGALTEEGFLAALEKAGFYGIEVLKKVYWKSIEGYPFYSVTVRGWKFEKTAGCVYRGQRAVYLGPGKALVDEEGHTFPRGLEVEVCTDTASKLSNSPYRESFHVIEPETRPGFSVAGSGMAPGCDPSTGCC
;
A
#
# COMPACT_ATOMS: atom_id res chain seq x y z
N MET A 1 0.41 -9.77 -27.15
CA MET A 1 -0.23 -10.96 -26.54
C MET A 1 0.16 -12.20 -27.35
N PRO A 2 0.39 -13.37 -26.73
CA PRO A 2 0.71 -14.57 -27.45
C PRO A 2 -0.46 -15.00 -28.34
N HIS A 3 -0.18 -15.40 -29.56
CA HIS A 3 -1.21 -15.84 -30.49
C HIS A 3 -1.60 -17.29 -30.20
N LEU A 4 -2.86 -17.54 -29.82
CA LEU A 4 -3.38 -18.88 -29.60
C LEU A 4 -3.85 -19.49 -30.94
N THR A 5 -3.22 -20.58 -31.36
CA THR A 5 -3.61 -21.39 -32.52
C THR A 5 -4.45 -22.57 -32.05
N GLU A 6 -5.13 -23.23 -32.97
CA GLU A 6 -5.93 -24.45 -32.68
C GLU A 6 -5.16 -25.54 -31.93
N LYS A 7 -3.83 -25.65 -32.19
CA LYS A 7 -2.95 -26.65 -31.60
C LYS A 7 -2.25 -26.16 -30.31
N THR A 8 -2.45 -24.92 -29.93
CA THR A 8 -1.77 -24.37 -28.72
C THR A 8 -2.22 -25.12 -27.47
N ILE A 9 -1.26 -25.57 -26.68
CA ILE A 9 -1.49 -26.13 -25.36
C ILE A 9 -1.21 -25.00 -24.36
N VAL A 10 -2.13 -24.80 -23.41
CA VAL A 10 -1.97 -23.83 -22.31
C VAL A 10 -1.83 -24.61 -21.02
N TYR A 11 -0.86 -24.21 -20.21
CA TYR A 11 -0.55 -24.85 -18.95
C TYR A 11 -1.00 -23.98 -17.78
N ALA A 12 -1.61 -24.61 -16.77
CA ALA A 12 -1.78 -24.04 -15.43
C ALA A 12 -0.68 -24.60 -14.50
N PRO A 13 -0.21 -23.85 -13.50
CA PRO A 13 0.71 -24.40 -12.50
C PRO A 13 0.01 -25.48 -11.67
N PRO A 14 0.75 -26.40 -11.03
CA PRO A 14 0.21 -27.20 -9.93
C PRO A 14 -0.40 -26.25 -8.89
N HIS A 15 -1.65 -26.46 -8.50
CA HIS A 15 -2.37 -25.49 -7.69
C HIS A 15 -3.30 -26.14 -6.66
N PHE A 16 -3.51 -25.42 -5.56
CA PHE A 16 -4.58 -25.66 -4.62
C PHE A 16 -5.82 -24.84 -5.03
N ALA A 17 -7.00 -25.48 -5.07
CA ALA A 17 -8.24 -24.82 -5.42
C ALA A 17 -9.24 -24.86 -4.26
N PHE A 18 -9.95 -23.74 -4.05
CA PHE A 18 -11.05 -23.64 -3.10
C PHE A 18 -12.09 -22.63 -3.60
N SER A 19 -13.27 -22.62 -3.01
CA SER A 19 -14.35 -21.66 -3.38
C SER A 19 -14.96 -21.02 -2.15
N GLU A 20 -15.25 -19.73 -2.23
CA GLU A 20 -15.96 -18.93 -1.22
C GLU A 20 -16.83 -17.88 -1.94
N ASP A 21 -18.06 -17.64 -1.48
CA ASP A 21 -19.00 -16.65 -2.00
C ASP A 21 -19.16 -16.68 -3.54
N GLU A 22 -19.35 -17.86 -4.12
CA GLU A 22 -19.50 -18.10 -5.56
C GLU A 22 -18.23 -17.80 -6.40
N VAL A 23 -17.12 -17.42 -5.78
CA VAL A 23 -15.82 -17.22 -6.41
C VAL A 23 -14.94 -18.44 -6.19
N SER A 24 -14.26 -18.89 -7.25
CA SER A 24 -13.29 -19.97 -7.18
C SER A 24 -11.86 -19.39 -7.22
N PHE A 25 -11.02 -19.89 -6.32
CA PHE A 25 -9.63 -19.47 -6.16
C PHE A 25 -8.71 -20.61 -6.55
N PHE A 26 -7.64 -20.27 -7.28
CA PHE A 26 -6.59 -21.19 -7.68
C PHE A 26 -5.25 -20.60 -7.27
N LEU A 27 -4.48 -21.30 -6.42
CA LEU A 27 -3.21 -20.86 -5.86
C LEU A 27 -2.08 -21.80 -6.25
N ASP A 28 -1.05 -21.32 -6.93
CA ASP A 28 0.23 -22.03 -7.10
C ASP A 28 0.92 -22.13 -5.73
N GLU A 29 0.98 -23.34 -5.17
CA GLU A 29 1.53 -23.59 -3.83
C GLU A 29 3.06 -23.47 -3.77
N ALA A 30 3.72 -23.68 -4.90
CA ALA A 30 5.18 -23.73 -4.98
C ALA A 30 5.80 -22.36 -5.27
N ALA A 31 5.07 -21.48 -5.98
CA ALA A 31 5.48 -20.11 -6.25
C ALA A 31 4.23 -19.22 -6.13
N PRO A 32 3.96 -18.67 -4.94
CA PRO A 32 2.68 -18.02 -4.64
C PRO A 32 2.21 -17.10 -5.76
N HIS A 33 1.19 -17.54 -6.44
CA HIS A 33 0.48 -16.81 -7.47
C HIS A 33 -0.95 -17.33 -7.48
N TRP A 34 -1.96 -16.47 -7.38
CA TRP A 34 -3.34 -16.91 -7.32
C TRP A 34 -4.24 -16.11 -8.24
N VAL A 35 -5.32 -16.75 -8.64
CA VAL A 35 -6.39 -16.10 -9.42
C VAL A 35 -7.74 -16.39 -8.80
N ALA A 36 -8.66 -15.45 -8.97
CA ALA A 36 -10.07 -15.58 -8.62
C ALA A 36 -10.92 -15.55 -9.88
N VAL A 37 -11.79 -16.53 -10.04
CA VAL A 37 -12.58 -16.74 -11.27
C VAL A 37 -14.04 -17.07 -10.97
N ASP A 38 -14.93 -16.89 -11.95
CA ASP A 38 -16.29 -17.41 -11.88
C ASP A 38 -16.34 -18.94 -12.10
N SER A 39 -17.50 -19.54 -11.93
CA SER A 39 -17.67 -20.99 -12.09
C SER A 39 -17.31 -21.50 -13.49
N ARG A 40 -17.45 -20.67 -14.53
CA ARG A 40 -17.12 -21.03 -15.92
C ARG A 40 -15.60 -20.99 -16.15
N GLY A 41 -14.93 -20.00 -15.58
CA GLY A 41 -13.47 -19.90 -15.57
C GLY A 41 -12.85 -21.08 -14.81
N ALA A 42 -13.44 -21.45 -13.65
CA ALA A 42 -13.00 -22.60 -12.87
C ALA A 42 -13.09 -23.91 -13.70
N GLU A 43 -14.18 -24.10 -14.46
CA GLU A 43 -14.31 -25.26 -15.35
C GLU A 43 -13.17 -25.31 -16.38
N ILE A 44 -12.86 -24.18 -17.02
CA ILE A 44 -11.77 -24.12 -18.01
C ILE A 44 -10.42 -24.43 -17.35
N LEU A 45 -10.12 -23.83 -16.18
CA LEU A 45 -8.86 -24.11 -15.47
C LEU A 45 -8.69 -25.60 -15.13
N HIS A 46 -9.77 -26.27 -14.70
CA HIS A 46 -9.75 -27.71 -14.44
C HIS A 46 -9.55 -28.58 -15.70
N TRP A 47 -9.75 -28.04 -16.89
CA TRP A 47 -9.52 -28.78 -18.14
C TRP A 47 -8.11 -28.60 -18.70
N LEU A 48 -7.30 -27.72 -18.09
CA LEU A 48 -5.91 -27.50 -18.51
C LEU A 48 -5.03 -28.63 -17.96
N ASP A 49 -5.04 -29.76 -18.63
CA ASP A 49 -4.30 -31.00 -18.26
C ASP A 49 -2.87 -31.05 -18.81
N GLY A 50 -2.45 -30.04 -19.57
CA GLY A 50 -1.17 -29.98 -20.25
C GLY A 50 -1.07 -30.80 -21.54
N GLU A 51 -2.18 -31.41 -21.99
CA GLU A 51 -2.27 -32.21 -23.23
C GLU A 51 -3.39 -31.70 -24.16
N THR A 52 -4.47 -31.17 -23.58
CA THR A 52 -5.65 -30.72 -24.33
C THR A 52 -5.37 -29.43 -25.10
N PRO A 53 -5.42 -29.44 -26.47
CA PRO A 53 -5.19 -28.25 -27.29
C PRO A 53 -6.35 -27.26 -27.22
N PHE A 54 -6.08 -25.98 -27.48
CA PHE A 54 -7.04 -24.90 -27.45
C PHE A 54 -8.35 -25.20 -28.23
N SER A 55 -8.28 -25.80 -29.44
CA SER A 55 -9.47 -26.17 -30.22
C SER A 55 -10.37 -27.16 -29.47
N ALA A 56 -9.81 -28.13 -28.77
CA ALA A 56 -10.56 -29.11 -27.97
C ALA A 56 -11.21 -28.48 -26.74
N LEU A 57 -10.53 -27.52 -26.08
CA LEU A 57 -11.12 -26.74 -25.00
C LEU A 57 -12.33 -25.93 -25.48
N VAL A 58 -12.22 -25.29 -26.63
CA VAL A 58 -13.34 -24.55 -27.27
C VAL A 58 -14.51 -25.47 -27.60
N ALA A 59 -14.25 -26.63 -28.21
CA ALA A 59 -15.31 -27.59 -28.53
C ALA A 59 -16.01 -28.12 -27.28
N ARG A 60 -15.25 -28.45 -26.23
CA ARG A 60 -15.78 -28.88 -24.90
C ARG A 60 -16.65 -27.81 -24.26
N TYR A 61 -16.19 -26.55 -24.29
CA TYR A 61 -16.93 -25.41 -23.74
C TYR A 61 -18.22 -25.14 -24.52
N ALA A 62 -18.16 -25.13 -25.87
CA ALA A 62 -19.30 -24.95 -26.75
C ALA A 62 -20.40 -26.01 -26.49
N SER A 63 -20.00 -27.29 -26.41
CA SER A 63 -20.92 -28.40 -26.13
C SER A 63 -21.57 -28.28 -24.75
N LYS A 64 -20.76 -27.97 -23.71
CA LYS A 64 -21.26 -27.90 -22.34
C LYS A 64 -22.17 -26.71 -22.08
N LYS A 65 -21.94 -25.57 -22.73
CA LYS A 65 -22.72 -24.34 -22.55
C LYS A 65 -23.80 -24.14 -23.63
N GLY A 66 -23.89 -25.03 -24.64
CA GLY A 66 -24.84 -24.89 -25.74
C GLY A 66 -24.59 -23.66 -26.59
N LEU A 67 -23.33 -23.27 -26.78
CA LEU A 67 -22.94 -22.09 -27.52
C LEU A 67 -22.51 -22.43 -28.94
N GLU A 68 -22.73 -21.48 -29.87
CA GLU A 68 -22.10 -21.50 -31.18
C GLU A 68 -20.58 -21.51 -31.09
N ALA A 69 -19.89 -22.21 -32.01
CA ALA A 69 -18.45 -22.41 -31.96
C ALA A 69 -17.65 -21.09 -31.94
N GLY A 70 -18.08 -20.09 -32.73
CA GLY A 70 -17.42 -18.77 -32.76
C GLY A 70 -17.51 -18.02 -31.43
N LYS A 71 -18.68 -18.06 -30.76
CA LYS A 71 -18.90 -17.46 -29.47
C LYS A 71 -18.09 -18.20 -28.37
N ALA A 72 -18.09 -19.53 -28.42
CA ALA A 72 -17.31 -20.34 -27.49
C ALA A 72 -15.79 -20.09 -27.66
N TRP A 73 -15.32 -19.90 -28.91
CA TRP A 73 -13.94 -19.54 -29.20
C TRP A 73 -13.53 -18.23 -28.52
N LEU A 74 -14.34 -17.16 -28.67
CA LEU A 74 -14.08 -15.87 -28.03
C LEU A 74 -14.04 -16.01 -26.50
N HIS A 75 -15.02 -16.70 -25.91
CA HIS A 75 -15.08 -16.89 -24.46
C HIS A 75 -13.84 -17.58 -23.90
N VAL A 76 -13.41 -18.70 -24.50
CA VAL A 76 -12.24 -19.45 -24.04
C VAL A 76 -10.95 -18.68 -24.35
N HIS A 77 -10.86 -18.05 -25.53
CA HIS A 77 -9.71 -17.24 -25.92
C HIS A 77 -9.47 -16.09 -24.95
N ASP A 78 -10.48 -15.27 -24.66
CA ASP A 78 -10.35 -14.10 -23.82
C ASP A 78 -10.03 -14.49 -22.37
N PHE A 79 -10.65 -15.56 -21.88
CA PHE A 79 -10.34 -16.09 -20.55
C PHE A 79 -8.88 -16.57 -20.45
N LEU A 80 -8.40 -17.34 -21.44
CA LEU A 80 -7.01 -17.80 -21.42
C LEU A 80 -6.02 -16.64 -21.57
N GLN A 81 -6.32 -15.64 -22.41
CA GLN A 81 -5.50 -14.43 -22.52
C GLN A 81 -5.46 -13.64 -21.19
N ALA A 82 -6.59 -13.55 -20.49
CA ALA A 82 -6.64 -12.93 -19.17
C ALA A 82 -5.77 -13.65 -18.13
N GLY A 83 -5.63 -14.97 -18.23
CA GLY A 83 -4.76 -15.77 -17.36
C GLY A 83 -3.27 -15.79 -17.79
N LEU A 84 -3.00 -15.69 -19.10
CA LEU A 84 -1.64 -15.62 -19.65
C LEU A 84 -0.97 -14.25 -19.35
N ARG A 85 -1.74 -13.17 -19.36
CA ARG A 85 -1.23 -11.81 -19.13
C ARG A 85 -0.55 -11.66 -17.75
N PRO A 86 -1.15 -12.07 -16.63
CA PRO A 86 -0.49 -12.03 -15.32
C PRO A 86 0.51 -13.16 -15.09
N GLY A 87 0.68 -14.09 -16.03
CA GLY A 87 1.59 -15.23 -15.92
C GLY A 87 1.10 -16.38 -15.03
N PHE A 88 -0.18 -16.39 -14.63
CA PHE A 88 -0.78 -17.56 -13.97
C PHE A 88 -0.92 -18.74 -14.92
N LEU A 89 -1.19 -18.48 -16.20
CA LEU A 89 -1.13 -19.46 -17.26
C LEU A 89 0.15 -19.29 -18.10
N SER A 90 0.60 -20.35 -18.75
CA SER A 90 1.81 -20.36 -19.58
C SER A 90 1.61 -21.16 -20.87
N LEU A 91 2.42 -20.87 -21.88
CA LEU A 91 2.53 -21.69 -23.09
C LEU A 91 3.61 -22.79 -22.98
N THR A 92 4.33 -22.79 -21.89
CA THR A 92 5.34 -23.82 -21.54
C THR A 92 5.01 -24.44 -20.19
N PRO A 93 5.39 -25.71 -19.96
CA PRO A 93 5.21 -26.34 -18.66
C PRO A 93 5.89 -25.56 -17.54
N PHE A 94 5.27 -25.51 -16.36
CA PHE A 94 5.86 -24.90 -15.18
C PHE A 94 6.91 -25.81 -14.54
N GLU A 95 8.14 -25.32 -14.41
CA GLU A 95 9.18 -25.96 -13.62
C GLU A 95 9.18 -25.37 -12.21
N ARG A 96 9.05 -26.23 -11.20
CA ARG A 96 9.01 -25.81 -9.78
C ARG A 96 10.08 -26.56 -9.01
N PRO A 97 11.31 -26.01 -8.90
CA PRO A 97 12.36 -26.64 -8.09
C PRO A 97 11.93 -26.69 -6.61
N PRO A 98 12.31 -27.74 -5.88
CA PRO A 98 11.97 -27.88 -4.48
C PRO A 98 12.58 -26.75 -3.66
N TYR A 99 11.78 -26.21 -2.73
CA TYR A 99 12.24 -25.18 -1.80
C TYR A 99 13.11 -25.80 -0.70
N VAL A 100 14.34 -25.33 -0.56
CA VAL A 100 15.34 -25.90 0.35
C VAL A 100 15.56 -25.11 1.64
N GLY A 101 14.85 -23.98 1.80
CA GLY A 101 14.90 -23.12 2.99
C GLY A 101 15.59 -21.78 2.76
N ARG A 102 15.21 -20.79 3.59
CA ARG A 102 15.57 -19.38 3.44
C ARG A 102 17.08 -19.08 3.48
N ALA A 103 17.85 -19.84 4.24
CA ALA A 103 19.29 -19.63 4.37
C ALA A 103 20.08 -19.71 3.04
N ARG A 104 19.49 -20.34 1.99
CA ARG A 104 20.09 -20.37 0.66
C ARG A 104 19.89 -19.06 -0.11
N TYR A 105 18.78 -18.37 0.12
CA TYR A 105 18.31 -17.26 -0.71
C TYR A 105 18.46 -15.91 -0.02
N VAL A 106 18.29 -15.87 1.30
CA VAL A 106 18.38 -14.65 2.11
C VAL A 106 19.79 -14.54 2.69
N ARG A 107 20.45 -13.41 2.47
CA ARG A 107 21.75 -13.10 3.08
C ARG A 107 21.57 -11.98 4.09
N PRO A 108 22.11 -12.10 5.31
CA PRO A 108 22.10 -11.01 6.26
C PRO A 108 23.12 -9.94 5.82
N GLU A 109 22.66 -8.88 5.19
CA GLU A 109 23.50 -7.79 4.67
C GLU A 109 23.78 -6.68 5.70
N GLY A 110 23.21 -6.78 6.88
CA GLY A 110 23.33 -5.80 7.97
C GLY A 110 22.15 -5.87 8.93
N LEU A 111 22.01 -4.83 9.71
CA LEU A 111 20.86 -4.65 10.61
C LEU A 111 19.91 -3.64 9.97
N ARG A 112 18.65 -3.99 9.82
CA ARG A 112 17.61 -3.09 9.30
C ARG A 112 16.89 -2.36 10.43
N GLU A 113 16.66 -3.07 11.53
CA GLU A 113 15.92 -2.54 12.67
C GLU A 113 16.50 -2.98 14.01
N LEU A 114 16.44 -2.12 15.01
CA LEU A 114 16.88 -2.41 16.35
C LEU A 114 15.79 -2.10 17.39
N TRP A 115 15.47 -3.11 18.19
CA TRP A 115 14.61 -3.00 19.36
C TRP A 115 15.45 -2.65 20.59
N LEU A 116 15.01 -1.67 21.34
CA LEU A 116 15.69 -1.15 22.51
C LEU A 116 14.78 -1.26 23.72
N HIS A 117 15.05 -2.21 24.62
CA HIS A 117 14.47 -2.22 25.95
C HIS A 117 15.20 -1.17 26.79
N THR A 118 14.61 0.01 26.90
CA THR A 118 15.25 1.18 27.51
C THR A 118 15.51 1.03 29.01
N ASN A 119 14.64 0.30 29.69
CA ASN A 119 14.69 -0.06 31.10
C ASN A 119 13.80 -1.27 31.37
N ASN A 120 13.88 -1.88 32.54
CA ASN A 120 12.91 -2.88 33.01
C ASN A 120 11.98 -2.33 34.12
N SER A 121 12.06 -1.03 34.43
CA SER A 121 11.15 -0.34 35.35
C SER A 121 9.84 -0.02 34.62
N CYS A 122 8.72 -0.27 35.27
CA CYS A 122 7.39 0.07 34.77
C CYS A 122 6.52 0.61 35.89
N ASN A 123 5.69 1.59 35.60
CA ASN A 123 4.69 2.07 36.59
C ASN A 123 3.47 1.14 36.70
N LEU A 124 3.42 0.08 35.87
CA LEU A 124 2.40 -0.96 35.86
C LEU A 124 2.99 -2.33 36.12
N ALA A 125 2.12 -3.31 36.47
CA ALA A 125 2.49 -4.70 36.69
C ALA A 125 1.51 -5.63 35.96
N CYS A 126 1.37 -5.44 34.62
CA CYS A 126 0.41 -6.15 33.80
C CYS A 126 0.53 -7.67 33.90
N SER A 127 -0.61 -8.38 33.95
CA SER A 127 -0.64 -9.85 34.12
C SER A 127 0.00 -10.61 32.95
N HIS A 128 0.03 -10.05 31.76
CA HIS A 128 0.60 -10.65 30.53
C HIS A 128 2.03 -10.19 30.20
N CYS A 129 2.67 -9.39 31.04
CA CYS A 129 3.99 -8.82 30.71
C CYS A 129 5.03 -9.90 30.45
N LEU A 130 5.54 -9.97 29.23
CA LEU A 130 6.45 -11.02 28.78
C LEU A 130 7.89 -10.91 29.30
N VAL A 131 8.30 -9.71 29.80
CA VAL A 131 9.60 -9.45 30.48
C VAL A 131 9.43 -9.19 31.97
N SER A 132 8.23 -9.40 32.51
CA SER A 132 7.90 -9.24 33.95
C SER A 132 8.27 -7.89 34.54
N SER A 133 8.28 -6.80 33.77
CA SER A 133 8.57 -5.44 34.23
C SER A 133 7.61 -4.99 35.32
N GLY A 134 8.08 -4.14 36.23
CA GLY A 134 7.27 -3.61 37.32
C GLY A 134 7.94 -2.45 38.08
N PRO A 135 7.24 -1.90 39.12
CA PRO A 135 7.81 -0.89 39.97
C PRO A 135 9.06 -1.39 40.73
N GLY A 136 10.14 -0.59 40.73
CA GLY A 136 11.36 -0.89 41.47
C GLY A 136 12.42 -1.73 40.74
N GLU A 137 12.18 -2.07 39.49
CA GLU A 137 13.14 -2.78 38.63
C GLU A 137 14.32 -1.89 38.18
N THR A 138 15.36 -2.51 37.59
CA THR A 138 16.61 -1.85 37.19
C THR A 138 16.39 -0.77 36.12
N PRO A 139 16.97 0.41 36.24
CA PRO A 139 16.71 1.58 35.37
C PRO A 139 17.31 1.50 33.96
N GLY A 140 17.99 0.43 33.57
CA GLY A 140 18.57 0.23 32.26
C GLY A 140 19.96 0.84 32.05
N LEU A 141 20.48 0.78 30.84
CA LEU A 141 21.79 1.30 30.47
C LEU A 141 21.87 2.82 30.57
N PRO A 142 23.04 3.37 30.94
CA PRO A 142 23.30 4.83 30.92
C PRO A 142 23.07 5.39 29.51
N GLY A 143 22.64 6.67 29.42
CA GLY A 143 22.33 7.32 28.14
C GLY A 143 23.51 7.35 27.16
N GLU A 144 24.76 7.46 27.64
CA GLU A 144 25.96 7.39 26.79
C GLU A 144 26.14 6.00 26.14
N ALA A 145 25.94 4.93 26.91
CA ALA A 145 25.98 3.57 26.37
C ALA A 145 24.86 3.35 25.34
N PHE A 146 23.66 3.88 25.61
CA PHE A 146 22.54 3.85 24.70
C PHE A 146 22.85 4.55 23.36
N ARG A 147 23.40 5.79 23.42
CA ARG A 147 23.78 6.52 22.20
C ARG A 147 24.82 5.79 21.38
N ARG A 148 25.81 5.15 22.03
CA ARG A 148 26.81 4.32 21.35
C ARG A 148 26.15 3.15 20.62
N ILE A 149 25.22 2.43 21.25
CA ILE A 149 24.50 1.31 20.64
C ILE A 149 23.75 1.77 19.40
N VAL A 150 23.03 2.90 19.48
CA VAL A 150 22.34 3.49 18.33
C VAL A 150 23.31 3.81 17.21
N SER A 151 24.45 4.43 17.51
CA SER A 151 25.47 4.76 16.49
C SER A 151 26.08 3.51 15.85
N GLU A 152 26.34 2.43 16.62
CA GLU A 152 26.80 1.14 16.10
C GLU A 152 25.74 0.52 15.17
N ALA A 153 24.46 0.58 15.56
CA ALA A 153 23.36 0.05 14.76
C ALA A 153 23.21 0.82 13.42
N VAL A 154 23.25 2.15 13.47
CA VAL A 154 23.22 3.00 12.26
C VAL A 154 24.40 2.68 11.34
N ALA A 155 25.61 2.49 11.88
CA ALA A 155 26.81 2.18 11.11
C ALA A 155 26.72 0.82 10.38
N ILE A 156 25.87 -0.11 10.84
CA ILE A 156 25.66 -1.42 10.21
C ILE A 156 24.30 -1.51 9.48
N GLY A 157 23.65 -0.37 9.23
CA GLY A 157 22.51 -0.27 8.32
C GLY A 157 21.15 -0.06 8.97
N ALA A 158 21.04 0.11 10.30
CA ALA A 158 19.73 0.29 10.94
C ALA A 158 19.04 1.59 10.50
N GLU A 159 17.84 1.45 9.96
CA GLU A 159 16.99 2.55 9.49
C GLU A 159 15.81 2.82 10.44
N ARG A 160 15.42 1.82 11.24
CA ARG A 160 14.27 1.89 12.13
C ARG A 160 14.63 1.43 13.54
N PHE A 161 14.12 2.15 14.53
CA PHE A 161 14.29 1.83 15.92
C PHE A 161 12.95 1.65 16.61
N TYR A 162 12.90 0.72 17.56
CA TYR A 162 11.75 0.52 18.44
C TYR A 162 12.21 0.72 19.87
N MET A 163 11.53 1.60 20.60
CA MET A 163 11.74 1.76 22.03
C MET A 163 10.61 1.12 22.82
N THR A 164 10.97 0.19 23.66
CA THR A 164 10.10 -0.53 24.60
C THR A 164 10.82 -0.74 25.91
N GLY A 165 10.40 -1.69 26.70
CA GLY A 165 10.99 -2.09 27.95
C GLY A 165 9.92 -2.32 29.00
N GLY A 166 10.11 -1.75 30.21
CA GLY A 166 9.01 -1.55 31.13
C GLY A 166 8.11 -0.42 30.61
N GLU A 167 8.36 0.80 31.05
CA GLU A 167 7.77 1.99 30.45
C GLU A 167 8.89 2.96 30.06
N PRO A 168 9.09 3.25 28.75
CA PRO A 168 10.17 4.13 28.31
C PRO A 168 10.14 5.52 28.95
N PHE A 169 8.96 6.08 29.19
CA PHE A 169 8.78 7.41 29.73
C PHE A 169 9.04 7.52 31.26
N LEU A 170 9.44 6.45 31.91
CA LEU A 170 10.04 6.52 33.27
C LEU A 170 11.51 6.93 33.25
N ARG A 171 12.18 6.87 32.07
CA ARG A 171 13.57 7.34 31.98
C ARG A 171 13.61 8.88 32.02
N PRO A 172 14.46 9.47 32.86
CA PRO A 172 14.57 10.93 32.92
C PRO A 172 15.19 11.55 31.66
N ASP A 173 16.01 10.80 30.93
CA ASP A 173 16.70 11.22 29.69
C ASP A 173 15.95 10.79 28.39
N ILE A 174 14.67 10.37 28.50
CA ILE A 174 13.96 9.76 27.36
C ILE A 174 13.85 10.69 26.15
N TYR A 175 13.55 11.98 26.34
CA TYR A 175 13.43 12.94 25.25
C TYR A 175 14.76 13.17 24.52
N ASP A 176 15.87 13.22 25.25
CA ASP A 176 17.21 13.35 24.67
C ASP A 176 17.58 12.12 23.84
N LEU A 177 17.18 10.91 24.28
CA LEU A 177 17.43 9.68 23.54
C LEU A 177 16.54 9.57 22.30
N ILE A 178 15.29 10.00 22.37
CA ILE A 178 14.39 10.08 21.22
C ILE A 178 14.97 11.04 20.17
N GLN A 179 15.38 12.25 20.59
CA GLN A 179 15.97 13.25 19.70
C GLN A 179 17.29 12.77 19.10
N TRP A 180 18.10 12.03 19.87
CA TRP A 180 19.33 11.42 19.34
C TRP A 180 19.08 10.46 18.18
N ILE A 181 18.04 9.64 18.25
CA ILE A 181 17.67 8.73 17.15
C ILE A 181 17.07 9.52 15.97
N THR A 182 16.12 10.40 16.27
CA THR A 182 15.28 10.99 15.21
C THR A 182 15.91 12.22 14.57
N ARG A 183 16.28 13.22 15.37
CA ARG A 183 16.84 14.48 14.86
C ARG A 183 18.33 14.34 14.50
N ASP A 184 19.12 13.73 15.41
CA ASP A 184 20.58 13.76 15.28
C ASP A 184 21.09 12.65 14.33
N ASN A 185 20.37 11.52 14.22
CA ASN A 185 20.67 10.42 13.30
C ASN A 185 19.64 10.27 12.13
N GLY A 186 18.57 11.06 12.11
CA GLY A 186 17.57 11.04 11.02
C GLY A 186 16.83 9.71 10.85
N LYS A 187 16.66 8.94 11.94
CA LYS A 187 16.08 7.60 11.89
C LYS A 187 14.66 7.55 12.42
N GLU A 188 13.83 6.67 11.87
CA GLU A 188 12.46 6.42 12.33
C GLU A 188 12.46 5.74 13.71
N LEU A 189 11.56 6.18 14.59
CA LEU A 189 11.39 5.63 15.92
C LEU A 189 9.94 5.31 16.22
N ILE A 190 9.66 4.08 16.60
CA ILE A 190 8.38 3.63 17.11
C ILE A 190 8.48 3.48 18.63
N LEU A 191 7.60 4.18 19.34
CA LEU A 191 7.51 4.16 20.80
C LEU A 191 6.35 3.28 21.27
N LEU A 192 6.68 2.18 21.96
CA LEU A 192 5.70 1.31 22.58
C LEU A 192 5.50 1.75 24.03
N THR A 193 4.30 2.22 24.38
CA THR A 193 4.02 2.82 25.69
C THR A 193 2.64 2.46 26.21
N ASN A 194 2.48 2.45 27.53
CA ASN A 194 1.16 2.38 28.15
C ASN A 194 0.46 3.75 28.18
N ALA A 195 1.13 4.82 27.79
CA ALA A 195 0.68 6.22 27.70
C ALA A 195 0.04 6.81 28.97
N THR A 196 0.08 6.13 30.10
CA THR A 196 -0.57 6.59 31.37
C THR A 196 0.16 7.75 32.03
N LEU A 197 1.39 8.05 31.61
CA LEU A 197 2.27 9.07 32.17
C LEU A 197 2.20 10.42 31.43
N PHE A 198 1.46 10.53 30.33
CA PHE A 198 1.42 11.72 29.47
C PHE A 198 0.64 12.88 30.11
N ARG A 199 1.10 13.37 31.26
CA ARG A 199 0.52 14.48 32.02
C ARG A 199 1.62 15.44 32.47
N GLY A 200 1.26 16.70 32.70
CA GLY A 200 2.20 17.71 33.18
C GLY A 200 3.44 17.89 32.28
N PRO A 201 4.65 17.88 32.85
CA PRO A 201 5.89 18.10 32.10
C PRO A 201 6.15 17.03 31.04
N LEU A 202 5.83 15.74 31.32
CA LEU A 202 6.00 14.67 30.33
C LEU A 202 5.09 14.87 29.10
N GLY A 203 3.80 15.21 29.32
CA GLY A 203 2.91 15.51 28.21
C GLY A 203 3.36 16.70 27.36
N LYS A 204 3.90 17.77 28.00
CA LYS A 204 4.44 18.94 27.31
C LYS A 204 5.71 18.62 26.50
N GLY A 205 6.56 17.70 26.99
CA GLY A 205 7.78 17.30 26.27
C GLY A 205 7.51 16.68 24.90
N LEU A 206 6.33 16.08 24.70
CA LEU A 206 5.94 15.52 23.41
C LEU A 206 5.91 16.56 22.27
N ASP A 207 5.65 17.84 22.59
CA ASP A 207 5.64 18.92 21.59
C ASP A 207 6.98 19.11 20.87
N SER A 208 8.10 18.72 21.52
CA SER A 208 9.44 18.85 20.97
C SER A 208 9.83 17.73 19.98
N LEU A 209 9.02 16.69 19.85
CA LEU A 209 9.34 15.52 19.04
C LEU A 209 8.92 15.69 17.59
N SER A 210 9.67 15.07 16.66
CA SER A 210 9.34 15.03 15.24
C SER A 210 8.05 14.25 14.99
N ARG A 211 7.06 14.87 14.35
CA ARG A 211 5.80 14.22 13.94
C ARG A 211 6.00 13.22 12.82
N GLU A 212 7.07 13.38 12.06
CA GLU A 212 7.39 12.53 10.92
C GLU A 212 8.14 11.26 11.34
N LEU A 213 9.15 11.41 12.22
CA LEU A 213 10.06 10.32 12.58
C LEU A 213 9.63 9.55 13.83
N VAL A 214 8.73 10.12 14.65
CA VAL A 214 8.23 9.46 15.88
C VAL A 214 6.81 8.97 15.67
N LYS A 215 6.59 7.69 15.99
CA LYS A 215 5.29 7.04 15.95
C LYS A 215 4.97 6.39 17.28
N PHE A 216 3.71 6.26 17.61
CA PHE A 216 3.28 5.70 18.89
C PHE A 216 2.44 4.43 18.71
N GLN A 217 2.80 3.41 19.46
CA GLN A 217 2.00 2.22 19.68
C GLN A 217 1.51 2.25 21.13
N VAL A 218 0.23 2.57 21.32
CA VAL A 218 -0.38 2.73 22.64
C VAL A 218 -1.12 1.46 23.03
N SER A 219 -0.81 0.94 24.21
CA SER A 219 -1.31 -0.34 24.68
C SER A 219 -2.59 -0.21 25.51
N VAL A 220 -3.69 -0.81 25.04
CA VAL A 220 -4.99 -0.91 25.72
C VAL A 220 -5.55 -2.31 25.51
N ASP A 221 -5.90 -3.04 26.58
CA ASP A 221 -6.30 -4.45 26.50
C ASP A 221 -7.78 -4.73 26.84
N GLY A 222 -8.55 -3.72 27.18
CA GLY A 222 -9.99 -3.83 27.39
C GLY A 222 -10.73 -2.59 26.91
N ALA A 223 -11.99 -2.73 26.53
CA ALA A 223 -12.81 -1.62 26.05
C ALA A 223 -13.45 -0.81 27.20
N SER A 224 -13.22 -1.23 28.44
CA SER A 224 -13.72 -0.58 29.65
C SER A 224 -12.74 -0.74 30.81
N GLN A 225 -12.99 -0.05 31.92
CA GLN A 225 -12.23 -0.24 33.17
C GLN A 225 -12.38 -1.66 33.71
N GLU A 226 -13.54 -2.24 33.57
CA GLU A 226 -13.88 -3.58 34.06
C GLU A 226 -13.05 -4.67 33.38
N THR A 227 -12.64 -4.47 32.14
CA THR A 227 -11.85 -5.46 31.37
C THR A 227 -10.38 -5.11 31.31
N ASN A 228 -10.03 -3.83 31.14
CA ASN A 228 -8.64 -3.38 31.02
C ASN A 228 -7.89 -3.40 32.36
N ASP A 229 -8.53 -2.91 33.43
CA ASP A 229 -7.86 -2.70 34.70
C ASP A 229 -7.46 -4.00 35.43
N PRO A 230 -8.22 -5.12 35.36
CA PRO A 230 -7.75 -6.41 35.84
C PRO A 230 -6.48 -6.91 35.14
N ILE A 231 -6.26 -6.54 33.90
CA ILE A 231 -5.08 -6.93 33.10
C ILE A 231 -3.90 -6.00 33.40
N ARG A 232 -4.13 -4.66 33.41
CA ARG A 232 -3.07 -3.64 33.43
C ARG A 232 -2.91 -2.90 34.76
N GLY A 233 -3.91 -2.93 35.63
CA GLY A 233 -3.93 -2.23 36.91
C GLY A 233 -5.05 -1.19 37.00
N VAL A 234 -5.51 -0.93 38.22
CA VAL A 234 -6.67 -0.07 38.52
C VAL A 234 -6.46 1.36 38.02
N GLY A 235 -7.45 1.90 37.29
CA GLY A 235 -7.49 3.26 36.77
C GLY A 235 -6.53 3.49 35.58
N THR A 236 -6.11 2.42 34.89
CA THR A 236 -5.21 2.53 33.75
C THR A 236 -5.95 2.76 32.44
N PHE A 237 -7.18 2.29 32.31
CA PHE A 237 -7.98 2.47 31.10
C PHE A 237 -8.11 3.94 30.71
N GLU A 238 -8.69 4.76 31.59
CA GLU A 238 -8.91 6.18 31.30
C GLU A 238 -7.60 6.93 31.02
N LYS A 239 -6.55 6.63 31.80
CA LYS A 239 -5.24 7.28 31.63
C LYS A 239 -4.60 6.93 30.28
N ALA A 240 -4.70 5.67 29.84
CA ALA A 240 -4.18 5.22 28.56
C ALA A 240 -4.96 5.84 27.40
N MET A 241 -6.30 5.89 27.51
CA MET A 241 -7.15 6.52 26.50
C MET A 241 -6.93 8.04 26.41
N ASP A 242 -6.70 8.73 27.55
CA ASP A 242 -6.32 10.15 27.56
C ASP A 242 -4.96 10.36 26.89
N GLY A 243 -3.98 9.48 27.17
CA GLY A 243 -2.67 9.51 26.54
C GLY A 243 -2.73 9.27 25.03
N LEU A 244 -3.57 8.31 24.61
CA LEU A 244 -3.83 8.04 23.18
C LEU A 244 -4.40 9.28 22.47
N ARG A 245 -5.45 9.89 23.05
CA ARG A 245 -6.07 11.12 22.49
C ARG A 245 -5.06 12.26 22.42
N LEU A 246 -4.18 12.39 23.43
CA LEU A 246 -3.15 13.43 23.44
C LEU A 246 -2.16 13.27 22.28
N VAL A 247 -1.58 12.09 22.08
CA VAL A 247 -0.59 11.89 21.01
C VAL A 247 -1.21 12.00 19.62
N VAL A 248 -2.45 11.53 19.45
CA VAL A 248 -3.22 11.73 18.21
C VAL A 248 -3.51 13.22 17.98
N GLY A 249 -3.98 13.93 19.02
CA GLY A 249 -4.27 15.37 18.96
C GLY A 249 -3.05 16.23 18.64
N LEU A 250 -1.85 15.77 19.02
CA LEU A 250 -0.56 16.39 18.68
C LEU A 250 -0.11 16.08 17.24
N GLY A 251 -0.83 15.24 16.51
CA GLY A 251 -0.55 14.90 15.10
C GLY A 251 0.44 13.76 14.89
N PHE A 252 0.72 12.94 15.91
CA PHE A 252 1.56 11.76 15.74
C PHE A 252 0.79 10.62 15.05
N GLU A 253 1.47 9.89 14.17
CA GLU A 253 0.98 8.61 13.67
C GLU A 253 0.90 7.62 14.83
N THR A 254 -0.28 7.03 15.04
CA THR A 254 -0.57 6.27 16.25
C THR A 254 -1.38 5.02 15.95
N SER A 255 -1.01 3.90 16.58
CA SER A 255 -1.76 2.65 16.59
C SER A 255 -2.23 2.31 18.02
N LEU A 256 -3.50 1.87 18.16
CA LEU A 256 -3.97 1.24 19.39
C LEU A 256 -3.61 -0.25 19.35
N THR A 257 -2.85 -0.74 20.33
CA THR A 257 -2.43 -2.14 20.39
C THR A 257 -3.08 -2.88 21.54
N THR A 258 -3.57 -4.07 21.25
CA THR A 258 -4.22 -4.97 22.22
C THR A 258 -3.54 -6.32 22.22
N VAL A 259 -3.08 -6.79 23.38
CA VAL A 259 -2.69 -8.18 23.59
C VAL A 259 -3.95 -9.02 23.72
N VAL A 260 -4.17 -9.94 22.78
CA VAL A 260 -5.36 -10.79 22.75
C VAL A 260 -5.26 -11.89 23.81
N THR A 261 -6.22 -11.90 24.71
CA THR A 261 -6.36 -12.87 25.80
C THR A 261 -7.79 -13.38 25.85
N ARG A 262 -8.05 -14.49 26.54
CA ARG A 262 -9.42 -15.01 26.68
C ARG A 262 -10.37 -14.00 27.35
N GLN A 263 -9.83 -13.10 28.19
CA GLN A 263 -10.61 -12.11 28.93
C GLN A 263 -11.16 -10.99 28.03
N ASN A 264 -10.49 -10.66 26.91
CA ASN A 264 -10.86 -9.53 26.06
C ASN A 264 -11.37 -9.93 24.66
N LEU A 265 -11.50 -11.23 24.36
CA LEU A 265 -11.98 -11.69 23.04
C LEU A 265 -13.31 -11.05 22.63
N GLY A 266 -14.24 -10.91 23.56
CA GLY A 266 -15.55 -10.31 23.29
C GLY A 266 -15.53 -8.82 22.96
N GLU A 267 -14.43 -8.13 23.21
CA GLU A 267 -14.32 -6.67 23.15
C GLU A 267 -13.43 -6.14 22.01
N LEU A 268 -12.81 -7.00 21.19
CA LEU A 268 -11.90 -6.58 20.15
C LEU A 268 -12.55 -5.59 19.17
N SER A 269 -13.82 -5.79 18.80
CA SER A 269 -14.55 -4.85 17.94
C SER A 269 -14.89 -3.51 18.62
N LEU A 270 -15.09 -3.50 19.95
CA LEU A 270 -15.29 -2.26 20.73
C LEU A 270 -13.97 -1.47 20.84
N LEU A 271 -12.84 -2.16 20.98
CA LEU A 271 -11.52 -1.54 20.94
C LEU A 271 -11.24 -0.90 19.58
N THR A 272 -11.72 -1.48 18.49
CA THR A 272 -11.70 -0.86 17.15
C THR A 272 -12.47 0.47 17.14
N GLU A 273 -13.65 0.52 17.78
CA GLU A 273 -14.41 1.77 17.93
C GLU A 273 -13.67 2.81 18.79
N HIS A 274 -12.98 2.37 19.85
CA HIS A 274 -12.16 3.28 20.66
C HIS A 274 -10.99 3.86 19.87
N ALA A 275 -10.33 3.07 19.03
CA ALA A 275 -9.30 3.54 18.12
C ALA A 275 -9.85 4.62 17.17
N ALA A 276 -11.00 4.36 16.53
CA ALA A 276 -11.68 5.32 15.66
C ALA A 276 -12.05 6.63 16.38
N ARG A 277 -12.69 6.53 17.56
CA ARG A 277 -13.12 7.71 18.35
C ARG A 277 -11.94 8.53 18.86
N ALA A 278 -10.80 7.89 19.12
CA ALA A 278 -9.57 8.57 19.49
C ALA A 278 -8.84 9.21 18.29
N GLY A 279 -9.24 8.89 17.06
CA GLY A 279 -8.58 9.33 15.84
C GLY A 279 -7.30 8.54 15.52
N SER A 280 -7.11 7.36 16.13
CA SER A 280 -6.02 6.46 15.78
C SER A 280 -6.21 5.93 14.37
N ARG A 281 -5.14 5.92 13.57
CA ARG A 281 -5.16 5.42 12.20
C ARG A 281 -5.41 3.91 12.12
N SER A 282 -4.89 3.17 13.10
CA SER A 282 -4.92 1.72 13.08
C SER A 282 -5.15 1.10 14.46
N GLN A 283 -5.57 -0.17 14.42
CA GLN A 283 -5.56 -1.08 15.54
C GLN A 283 -4.66 -2.27 15.23
N HIS A 284 -3.83 -2.65 16.20
CA HIS A 284 -2.98 -3.83 16.12
C HIS A 284 -3.41 -4.88 17.16
N LEU A 285 -3.60 -6.12 16.73
CA LEU A 285 -3.87 -7.26 17.60
C LEU A 285 -2.59 -8.08 17.78
N MET A 286 -2.07 -8.12 18.99
CA MET A 286 -0.89 -8.88 19.34
C MET A 286 -1.31 -10.23 19.96
N TRP A 287 -0.82 -11.33 19.39
CA TRP A 287 -1.07 -12.65 19.95
C TRP A 287 -0.25 -12.84 21.23
N SER A 288 -0.87 -13.45 22.26
CA SER A 288 -0.25 -13.65 23.56
C SER A 288 0.97 -14.60 23.49
N HIS A 289 2.08 -14.23 24.10
CA HIS A 289 3.27 -15.08 24.26
C HIS A 289 3.28 -15.80 25.61
N LYS A 290 3.54 -17.11 25.63
CA LYS A 290 3.66 -17.92 26.87
C LYS A 290 4.99 -17.64 27.57
N ARG A 291 5.15 -16.40 28.07
CA ARG A 291 6.39 -15.91 28.69
C ARG A 291 6.12 -14.94 29.85
N GLY A 292 7.15 -14.69 30.66
CA GLY A 292 7.09 -13.77 31.78
C GLY A 292 5.97 -14.09 32.76
N ARG A 293 5.22 -13.06 33.22
CA ARG A 293 4.07 -13.24 34.12
C ARG A 293 2.92 -14.02 33.49
N ALA A 294 2.71 -13.90 32.19
CA ALA A 294 1.68 -14.67 31.48
C ALA A 294 1.87 -16.18 31.66
N ARG A 295 3.14 -16.68 31.70
CA ARG A 295 3.45 -18.10 31.90
C ARG A 295 2.95 -18.64 33.25
N VAL A 296 2.96 -17.82 34.29
CA VAL A 296 2.56 -18.19 35.65
C VAL A 296 1.04 -18.10 35.83
N SER A 297 0.39 -17.28 35.02
CA SER A 297 -1.05 -16.98 35.09
C SER A 297 -1.93 -17.99 34.30
N ASP A 298 -1.44 -19.19 34.02
CA ASP A 298 -1.95 -20.15 33.01
C ASP A 298 -3.36 -20.76 33.26
N ASN A 299 -4.15 -20.18 34.14
CA ASN A 299 -5.55 -20.62 34.34
C ASN A 299 -6.49 -20.10 33.22
N GLY A 300 -6.22 -20.53 31.95
CA GLY A 300 -7.09 -20.20 30.83
C GLY A 300 -6.83 -18.82 30.20
N PHE A 301 -5.64 -18.25 30.38
CA PHE A 301 -5.28 -16.93 29.84
C PHE A 301 -5.12 -16.94 28.31
N PHE A 302 -4.53 -17.98 27.76
CA PHE A 302 -4.26 -18.12 26.32
C PHE A 302 -5.47 -18.69 25.58
N PRO A 303 -6.13 -17.91 24.69
CA PRO A 303 -7.18 -18.46 23.86
C PRO A 303 -6.58 -19.31 22.73
N GLU A 304 -7.32 -20.32 22.28
CA GLU A 304 -6.99 -21.08 21.09
C GLU A 304 -7.30 -20.28 19.81
N ALA A 305 -6.64 -20.62 18.70
CA ALA A 305 -6.90 -19.98 17.41
C ALA A 305 -8.39 -20.02 17.02
N ALA A 306 -9.07 -21.13 17.31
CA ALA A 306 -10.50 -21.28 17.03
C ALA A 306 -11.39 -20.32 17.86
N GLU A 307 -10.95 -19.91 19.05
CA GLU A 307 -11.65 -18.92 19.87
C GLU A 307 -11.38 -17.49 19.38
N ILE A 308 -10.14 -17.23 18.88
CA ILE A 308 -9.69 -15.92 18.40
C ILE A 308 -10.37 -15.54 17.07
N LEU A 309 -10.47 -16.50 16.13
CA LEU A 309 -10.91 -16.24 14.76
C LEU A 309 -12.24 -15.48 14.65
N PRO A 310 -13.34 -15.89 15.35
CA PRO A 310 -14.60 -15.14 15.26
C PRO A 310 -14.51 -13.71 15.79
N ALA A 311 -13.67 -13.48 16.81
CA ALA A 311 -13.48 -12.16 17.40
C ALA A 311 -12.69 -11.23 16.45
N VAL A 312 -11.69 -11.77 15.79
CA VAL A 312 -10.88 -11.05 14.77
C VAL A 312 -11.72 -10.72 13.54
N GLU A 313 -12.55 -11.66 13.07
CA GLU A 313 -13.48 -11.42 11.95
C GLU A 313 -14.42 -10.25 12.25
N LYS A 314 -15.03 -10.26 13.44
CA LYS A 314 -15.90 -9.18 13.90
C LYS A 314 -15.16 -7.84 14.04
N ALA A 315 -13.93 -7.85 14.54
CA ALA A 315 -13.09 -6.65 14.64
C ALA A 315 -12.73 -6.11 13.24
N ALA A 316 -12.42 -6.99 12.28
CA ALA A 316 -12.11 -6.61 10.90
C ALA A 316 -13.31 -6.00 10.17
N ASP A 317 -14.52 -6.55 10.37
CA ASP A 317 -15.74 -5.97 9.83
C ASP A 317 -15.98 -4.57 10.41
N ARG A 318 -15.82 -4.45 11.74
CA ARG A 318 -15.99 -3.16 12.42
C ARG A 318 -14.94 -2.13 11.98
N ALA A 319 -13.70 -2.55 11.79
CA ALA A 319 -12.61 -1.68 11.31
C ALA A 319 -12.95 -1.07 9.94
N ARG A 320 -13.51 -1.86 9.03
CA ARG A 320 -14.00 -1.39 7.73
C ARG A 320 -15.12 -0.36 7.87
N GLU A 321 -16.10 -0.62 8.76
CA GLU A 321 -17.24 0.28 8.99
C GLU A 321 -16.83 1.63 9.55
N VAL A 322 -15.85 1.67 10.45
CA VAL A 322 -15.42 2.90 11.14
C VAL A 322 -14.19 3.56 10.52
N GLY A 323 -13.63 2.98 9.44
CA GLY A 323 -12.49 3.56 8.71
C GLY A 323 -11.14 3.44 9.41
N VAL A 324 -10.97 2.45 10.30
CA VAL A 324 -9.70 2.14 10.96
C VAL A 324 -9.02 0.96 10.27
N SER A 325 -7.71 1.00 10.09
CA SER A 325 -6.96 -0.15 9.58
C SER A 325 -6.79 -1.20 10.68
N LEU A 326 -7.13 -2.46 10.40
CA LEU A 326 -6.71 -3.59 11.22
C LEU A 326 -5.38 -4.12 10.68
N ASP A 327 -4.28 -3.82 11.36
CA ASP A 327 -2.92 -4.03 10.85
C ASP A 327 -2.62 -5.47 10.45
N ASN A 328 -3.13 -6.42 11.24
CA ASN A 328 -2.97 -7.85 10.96
C ASN A 328 -3.59 -8.26 9.61
N LEU A 329 -4.79 -7.75 9.30
CA LEU A 329 -5.46 -7.99 8.02
C LEU A 329 -4.75 -7.25 6.87
N GLU A 330 -4.32 -6.01 7.11
CA GLU A 330 -3.62 -5.23 6.09
C GLU A 330 -2.27 -5.86 5.72
N ALA A 331 -1.51 -6.36 6.70
CA ALA A 331 -0.28 -7.13 6.45
C ALA A 331 -0.56 -8.42 5.64
N ALA A 332 -1.67 -9.12 5.94
CA ALA A 332 -2.09 -10.29 5.17
C ALA A 332 -2.50 -9.92 3.74
N ARG A 333 -3.25 -8.80 3.56
CA ARG A 333 -3.68 -8.27 2.25
C ARG A 333 -2.49 -7.94 1.36
N ARG A 334 -1.44 -7.34 1.89
CA ARG A 334 -0.22 -7.02 1.14
C ARG A 334 0.51 -8.25 0.64
N ARG A 335 0.62 -9.28 1.50
CA ARG A 335 1.23 -10.53 1.09
C ARG A 335 0.39 -11.27 0.05
N ALA A 336 -0.93 -11.30 0.24
CA ALA A 336 -1.86 -11.93 -0.69
C ALA A 336 -1.89 -11.24 -2.06
N ASN A 337 -1.75 -9.91 -2.11
CA ASN A 337 -1.79 -9.13 -3.35
C ASN A 337 -0.42 -8.61 -3.80
N GLY A 338 0.65 -9.10 -3.17
CA GLY A 338 2.02 -8.73 -3.51
C GLY A 338 2.47 -9.31 -4.84
N GLN A 339 3.77 -9.31 -5.04
CA GLN A 339 4.36 -9.80 -6.26
C GLN A 339 4.25 -11.32 -6.37
N PRO A 340 3.79 -11.88 -7.51
CA PRO A 340 3.77 -13.32 -7.75
C PRO A 340 5.14 -13.97 -7.59
N GLY A 341 5.17 -15.16 -7.01
CA GLY A 341 6.38 -15.96 -6.83
C GLY A 341 7.22 -15.61 -5.59
N VAL A 342 6.95 -14.49 -4.91
CA VAL A 342 7.62 -14.12 -3.66
C VAL A 342 7.22 -15.08 -2.54
N LYS A 343 8.21 -15.69 -1.88
CA LYS A 343 8.02 -16.61 -0.77
C LYS A 343 8.39 -15.93 0.55
N TYR A 344 7.48 -15.95 1.50
CA TYR A 344 7.79 -15.58 2.87
C TYR A 344 8.19 -16.83 3.66
N ASP A 345 9.28 -16.74 4.43
CA ASP A 345 9.77 -17.85 5.26
C ASP A 345 10.15 -17.36 6.65
N LEU A 346 9.28 -17.59 7.61
CA LEU A 346 9.38 -17.24 9.03
C LEU A 346 9.65 -15.73 9.29
N GLY A 347 9.76 -15.36 10.55
CA GLY A 347 10.05 -14.01 10.98
C GLY A 347 11.52 -13.60 10.76
N ASN A 348 11.77 -12.28 10.79
CA ASN A 348 13.08 -11.66 10.62
C ASN A 348 13.96 -11.69 11.91
N ALA A 349 13.47 -12.27 13.00
CA ALA A 349 14.22 -12.41 14.25
C ALA A 349 15.61 -13.05 14.00
N GLY A 350 16.65 -12.36 14.41
CA GLY A 350 18.04 -12.81 14.24
C GLY A 350 18.60 -12.70 12.80
N TRP A 351 17.86 -12.13 11.86
CA TRP A 351 18.33 -11.85 10.50
C TRP A 351 18.78 -10.40 10.39
N ASP A 352 17.85 -9.48 10.20
CA ASP A 352 18.04 -8.04 10.07
C ASP A 352 17.37 -7.26 11.22
N SER A 353 16.82 -7.97 12.21
CA SER A 353 16.22 -7.46 13.44
C SER A 353 16.88 -8.07 14.66
N LEU A 354 17.22 -7.24 15.65
CA LEU A 354 17.76 -7.62 16.94
C LEU A 354 17.09 -6.82 18.06
N CYS A 355 17.20 -7.34 19.30
CA CYS A 355 16.80 -6.63 20.51
C CYS A 355 17.97 -6.46 21.47
N VAL A 356 18.21 -5.26 21.96
CA VAL A 356 19.10 -4.97 23.08
C VAL A 356 18.25 -4.79 24.33
N TYR A 357 18.43 -5.67 25.31
CA TYR A 357 17.71 -5.62 26.58
C TYR A 357 18.30 -4.57 27.51
N ALA A 358 17.56 -4.25 28.59
CA ALA A 358 17.89 -3.20 29.54
C ALA A 358 19.28 -3.34 30.21
N ASP A 359 19.82 -4.55 30.31
CA ASP A 359 21.15 -4.84 30.87
C ASP A 359 22.27 -4.87 29.80
N GLY A 360 21.94 -4.64 28.53
CA GLY A 360 22.85 -4.69 27.39
C GLY A 360 23.01 -6.06 26.74
N THR A 361 22.26 -7.06 27.18
CA THR A 361 22.23 -8.36 26.53
C THR A 361 21.44 -8.28 25.22
N VAL A 362 21.99 -8.89 24.15
CA VAL A 362 21.36 -8.91 22.81
C VAL A 362 20.58 -10.20 22.65
N TYR A 363 19.38 -10.09 22.08
CA TYR A 363 18.47 -11.19 21.76
C TYR A 363 18.04 -11.15 20.30
N PRO A 364 17.58 -12.29 19.70
CA PRO A 364 17.11 -12.31 18.31
C PRO A 364 15.90 -11.41 18.03
N SER A 365 15.05 -11.15 19.04
CA SER A 365 13.88 -10.28 18.93
C SER A 365 13.43 -9.77 20.31
N ALA A 366 12.54 -8.78 20.30
CA ALA A 366 11.96 -8.22 21.54
C ALA A 366 11.05 -9.22 22.26
N ALA A 367 10.30 -10.04 21.56
CA ALA A 367 9.44 -11.06 22.15
C ALA A 367 10.21 -12.18 22.85
N LEU A 368 11.49 -12.35 22.53
CA LEU A 368 12.39 -13.33 23.12
C LEU A 368 13.42 -12.71 24.08
N ALA A 369 13.31 -11.42 24.38
CA ALA A 369 14.19 -10.73 25.33
C ALA A 369 14.05 -11.31 26.74
N ASP A 370 15.10 -11.17 27.57
CA ASP A 370 15.18 -11.70 28.94
C ASP A 370 15.02 -13.24 29.02
N HIS A 371 15.46 -13.97 27.99
CA HIS A 371 15.48 -15.42 28.00
C HIS A 371 16.93 -15.92 27.85
N GLY A 372 17.59 -16.24 28.95
CA GLY A 372 19.01 -16.56 29.01
C GLY A 372 19.52 -17.51 27.91
N PRO A 373 18.82 -18.64 27.59
CA PRO A 373 19.22 -19.56 26.53
C PRO A 373 19.32 -18.93 25.13
N LEU A 374 18.72 -17.76 24.89
CA LEU A 374 18.75 -17.01 23.63
C LEU A 374 19.63 -15.77 23.67
N ALA A 375 20.45 -15.59 24.71
CA ALA A 375 21.43 -14.50 24.78
C ALA A 375 22.47 -14.64 23.66
N CYS A 376 22.56 -13.63 22.79
CA CYS A 376 23.46 -13.59 21.63
C CYS A 376 24.85 -13.02 21.97
N GLY A 377 24.97 -12.33 23.09
CA GLY A 377 26.14 -11.58 23.56
C GLY A 377 25.72 -10.32 24.29
N ARG A 378 26.69 -9.51 24.76
CA ARG A 378 26.43 -8.24 25.47
C ARG A 378 27.12 -7.08 24.74
N VAL A 379 26.40 -5.99 24.50
CA VAL A 379 26.93 -4.80 23.81
C VAL A 379 27.94 -4.02 24.67
N THR A 380 28.01 -4.28 25.98
CA THR A 380 29.03 -3.74 26.87
C THR A 380 30.40 -4.40 26.71
N GLU A 381 30.44 -5.60 26.13
CA GLU A 381 31.63 -6.44 25.99
C GLU A 381 32.04 -6.62 24.53
N THR A 382 31.07 -6.66 23.60
CA THR A 382 31.30 -6.99 22.20
C THR A 382 30.48 -6.03 21.32
N PRO A 383 31.08 -5.41 20.29
CA PRO A 383 30.34 -4.57 19.34
C PRO A 383 29.16 -5.31 18.67
N LEU A 384 28.05 -4.59 18.42
CA LEU A 384 26.82 -5.14 17.85
C LEU A 384 27.07 -5.83 16.50
N SER A 385 27.94 -5.26 15.66
CA SER A 385 28.35 -5.85 14.37
C SER A 385 28.96 -7.25 14.51
N ARG A 386 29.78 -7.46 15.54
CA ARG A 386 30.40 -8.75 15.81
C ARG A 386 29.41 -9.77 16.36
N ILE A 387 28.49 -9.31 17.23
CA ILE A 387 27.41 -10.16 17.74
C ILE A 387 26.54 -10.63 16.56
N LEU A 388 26.14 -9.72 15.67
CA LEU A 388 25.33 -10.02 14.47
C LEU A 388 26.02 -11.06 13.57
N ALA A 389 27.34 -10.96 13.40
CA ALA A 389 28.10 -11.81 12.50
C ALA A 389 28.42 -13.20 13.09
N SER A 390 28.67 -13.34 14.39
CA SER A 390 29.31 -14.53 14.97
C SER A 390 28.51 -15.25 16.06
N SER A 391 27.33 -14.76 16.45
CA SER A 391 26.53 -15.40 17.49
C SER A 391 25.97 -16.77 17.03
N PRO A 392 26.24 -17.87 17.76
CA PRO A 392 25.70 -19.19 17.45
C PRO A 392 24.18 -19.27 17.63
N VAL A 393 23.60 -18.43 18.48
CA VAL A 393 22.15 -18.32 18.65
C VAL A 393 21.53 -17.75 17.36
N LEU A 394 22.09 -16.69 16.80
CA LEU A 394 21.62 -16.11 15.54
C LEU A 394 21.77 -17.07 14.38
N ALA A 395 22.86 -17.86 14.34
CA ALA A 395 23.03 -18.91 13.34
C ALA A 395 21.88 -19.93 13.36
N ARG A 396 21.45 -20.37 14.55
CA ARG A 396 20.28 -21.26 14.70
C ARG A 396 18.99 -20.64 14.15
N PHE A 397 18.75 -19.35 14.40
CA PHE A 397 17.59 -18.64 13.87
C PHE A 397 17.62 -18.53 12.35
N ARG A 398 18.79 -18.33 11.77
CA ARG A 398 18.98 -18.27 10.30
C ARG A 398 18.83 -19.63 9.61
N GLU A 399 19.20 -20.71 10.28
CA GLU A 399 19.00 -22.07 9.77
C GLU A 399 17.55 -22.55 9.88
N ALA A 400 16.74 -21.96 10.76
CA ALA A 400 15.33 -22.29 10.88
C ALA A 400 14.59 -21.88 9.60
N THR A 401 13.69 -22.74 9.12
CA THR A 401 12.91 -22.53 7.90
C THR A 401 11.56 -23.23 8.00
N LEU A 402 10.55 -22.68 7.34
CA LEU A 402 9.23 -23.32 7.24
C LEU A 402 9.30 -24.71 6.56
N ALA A 403 10.31 -24.95 5.73
CA ALA A 403 10.52 -26.27 5.11
C ALA A 403 10.76 -27.42 6.12
N ARG A 404 11.22 -27.09 7.32
CA ARG A 404 11.42 -28.04 8.44
C ARG A 404 10.27 -28.03 9.45
N ARG A 405 9.29 -27.13 9.32
CA ARG A 405 8.13 -27.04 10.21
C ARG A 405 7.02 -27.95 9.71
N GLU A 406 6.72 -29.01 10.42
CA GLU A 406 5.77 -30.04 9.98
C GLU A 406 4.38 -29.47 9.72
N GLN A 407 3.91 -28.57 10.59
CA GLN A 407 2.62 -27.90 10.46
C GLN A 407 2.46 -27.12 9.15
N ALA A 408 3.53 -26.49 8.66
CA ALA A 408 3.48 -25.56 7.54
C ALA A 408 3.98 -26.14 6.21
N ARG A 409 4.90 -27.14 6.23
CA ARG A 409 5.62 -27.59 5.03
C ARG A 409 4.75 -28.05 3.86
N THR A 410 3.54 -28.52 4.12
CA THR A 410 2.56 -28.98 3.11
C THR A 410 1.34 -28.07 3.02
N ASP A 411 1.26 -27.00 3.81
CA ASP A 411 0.15 -26.08 3.75
C ASP A 411 0.20 -25.23 2.46
N PRO A 412 -0.87 -25.12 1.68
CA PRO A 412 -0.87 -24.36 0.43
C PRO A 412 -0.61 -22.87 0.63
N PHE A 413 -0.94 -22.30 1.79
CA PHE A 413 -0.72 -20.88 2.10
C PHE A 413 0.63 -20.57 2.76
N ARG A 414 1.48 -21.59 2.94
CA ARG A 414 2.75 -21.48 3.70
C ARG A 414 3.65 -20.31 3.29
N PHE A 415 3.74 -20.03 2.00
CA PHE A 415 4.58 -18.96 1.48
C PHE A 415 3.93 -17.57 1.52
N LEU A 416 2.61 -17.50 1.68
CA LEU A 416 1.90 -16.24 1.92
C LEU A 416 1.83 -15.89 3.41
N THR A 417 1.87 -16.91 4.27
CA THR A 417 1.82 -16.78 5.74
C THR A 417 3.19 -16.79 6.40
N GLY A 418 4.25 -17.18 5.67
CA GLY A 418 5.58 -17.41 6.21
C GLY A 418 5.70 -18.65 7.08
N GLY A 419 4.69 -19.52 7.10
CA GLY A 419 4.71 -20.77 7.88
C GLY A 419 4.50 -20.58 9.39
N GLY A 420 4.00 -19.43 9.83
CA GLY A 420 3.74 -19.08 11.23
C GLY A 420 4.90 -18.36 11.93
N ASP A 421 4.67 -17.95 13.16
CA ASP A 421 5.59 -17.16 13.98
C ASP A 421 6.64 -18.07 14.66
N ILE A 422 7.91 -17.70 14.54
CA ILE A 422 9.03 -18.44 15.13
C ILE A 422 9.13 -18.21 16.65
N GLU A 423 8.67 -17.04 17.11
CA GLU A 423 8.70 -16.63 18.51
C GLU A 423 7.63 -17.38 19.31
N HIS A 424 6.41 -17.52 18.76
CA HIS A 424 5.35 -18.35 19.35
C HIS A 424 5.75 -19.82 19.37
N ALA A 425 6.24 -20.35 18.24
CA ALA A 425 6.70 -21.72 18.17
C ALA A 425 7.72 -22.06 19.27
N TYR A 426 8.71 -21.20 19.46
CA TYR A 426 9.70 -21.34 20.51
C TYR A 426 9.08 -21.24 21.93
N ALA A 427 8.28 -20.20 22.18
CA ALA A 427 7.74 -19.92 23.50
C ALA A 427 6.73 -20.98 23.98
N PHE A 428 5.90 -21.51 23.09
CA PHE A 428 4.91 -22.55 23.41
C PHE A 428 5.50 -23.95 23.49
N SER A 429 6.62 -24.22 22.80
CA SER A 429 7.34 -25.49 22.90
C SER A 429 8.38 -25.56 24.02
N ALA A 430 8.69 -24.41 24.65
CA ALA A 430 9.70 -24.35 25.72
C ALA A 430 9.30 -25.25 26.90
N ALA A 431 10.24 -26.11 27.30
CA ALA A 431 10.06 -26.99 28.43
C ALA A 431 9.79 -26.20 29.74
N GLU A 432 9.00 -26.76 30.62
CA GLU A 432 8.71 -26.19 31.94
C GLU A 432 9.84 -26.41 32.95
N ASP A 433 10.88 -27.15 32.55
CA ASP A 433 12.07 -27.43 33.35
C ASP A 433 13.05 -26.24 33.42
N ALA A 434 14.13 -26.40 34.18
CA ALA A 434 15.18 -25.40 34.34
C ALA A 434 15.93 -25.05 33.05
N SER A 435 15.84 -25.90 31.99
CA SER A 435 16.50 -25.62 30.71
C SER A 435 15.78 -24.51 29.93
N GLY A 436 14.46 -24.45 30.01
CA GLY A 436 13.60 -23.44 29.35
C GLY A 436 13.76 -23.40 27.83
N ASN A 437 14.42 -24.38 27.21
CA ASN A 437 14.68 -24.40 25.79
C ASN A 437 13.43 -24.77 24.99
N GLY A 438 13.13 -23.98 23.96
CA GLY A 438 12.09 -24.22 22.97
C GLY A 438 12.67 -24.68 21.63
N ASP A 439 11.77 -25.16 20.76
CA ASP A 439 12.08 -25.58 19.39
C ASP A 439 11.57 -24.50 18.40
N LEU A 440 12.49 -23.96 17.57
CA LEU A 440 12.21 -22.97 16.54
C LEU A 440 11.34 -23.53 15.39
N THR A 441 11.29 -24.86 15.26
CA THR A 441 10.54 -25.56 14.21
C THR A 441 9.23 -26.17 14.71
N ALA A 442 8.93 -26.02 16.02
CA ALA A 442 7.68 -26.46 16.61
C ALA A 442 6.45 -25.81 15.94
N PRO A 443 5.27 -26.40 16.09
CA PRO A 443 4.02 -25.76 15.65
C PRO A 443 3.80 -24.42 16.32
N ASP A 444 3.35 -23.44 15.54
CA ASP A 444 2.83 -22.18 16.06
C ASP A 444 1.33 -22.34 16.34
N PRO A 445 0.83 -22.18 17.57
CA PRO A 445 -0.57 -22.37 17.91
C PRO A 445 -1.51 -21.38 17.21
N TYR A 446 -0.99 -20.22 16.76
CA TYR A 446 -1.75 -19.16 16.10
C TYR A 446 -1.61 -19.15 14.58
N TYR A 447 -0.89 -20.10 13.99
CA TYR A 447 -0.75 -20.25 12.54
C TYR A 447 -2.09 -20.31 11.78
N PRO A 448 -3.16 -20.98 12.30
CA PRO A 448 -4.47 -20.95 11.64
C PRO A 448 -5.06 -19.54 11.46
N ILE A 449 -4.73 -18.59 12.34
CA ILE A 449 -5.19 -17.19 12.22
C ILE A 449 -4.54 -16.54 10.99
N SER A 450 -3.24 -16.76 10.77
CA SER A 450 -2.52 -16.23 9.62
C SER A 450 -3.11 -16.74 8.30
N ILE A 451 -3.50 -18.02 8.23
CA ILE A 451 -4.18 -18.60 7.07
C ILE A 451 -5.54 -17.92 6.85
N ALA A 452 -6.34 -17.78 7.90
CA ALA A 452 -7.67 -17.17 7.81
C ALA A 452 -7.61 -15.71 7.34
N LEU A 453 -6.65 -14.92 7.86
CA LEU A 453 -6.45 -13.54 7.43
C LEU A 453 -6.02 -13.43 5.95
N VAL A 454 -5.15 -14.31 5.47
CA VAL A 454 -4.76 -14.37 4.05
C VAL A 454 -5.97 -14.74 3.18
N ARG A 455 -6.73 -15.76 3.55
CA ARG A 455 -7.94 -16.17 2.81
C ARG A 455 -8.98 -15.05 2.77
N ARG A 456 -9.21 -14.38 3.92
CA ARG A 456 -10.09 -13.22 3.99
C ARG A 456 -9.62 -12.10 3.06
N ALA A 457 -8.33 -11.78 3.06
CA ALA A 457 -7.76 -10.76 2.19
C ALA A 457 -7.95 -11.10 0.70
N MET A 458 -7.72 -12.36 0.30
CA MET A 458 -7.97 -12.83 -1.07
C MET A 458 -9.45 -12.70 -1.44
N ARG A 459 -10.35 -13.13 -0.54
CA ARG A 459 -11.80 -13.05 -0.75
C ARG A 459 -12.28 -11.61 -0.91
N GLU A 460 -11.88 -10.70 -0.01
CA GLU A 460 -12.25 -9.29 -0.09
C GLU A 460 -11.78 -8.65 -1.39
N THR A 461 -10.53 -8.90 -1.78
CA THR A 461 -9.99 -8.41 -3.06
C THR A 461 -10.79 -8.93 -4.26
N ALA A 462 -11.12 -10.21 -4.28
CA ALA A 462 -11.88 -10.81 -5.38
C ALA A 462 -13.32 -10.24 -5.47
N LEU A 463 -14.00 -10.05 -4.33
CA LEU A 463 -15.36 -9.50 -4.29
C LEU A 463 -15.40 -8.02 -4.71
N GLU A 464 -14.43 -7.22 -4.32
CA GLU A 464 -14.29 -5.83 -4.78
C GLU A 464 -14.14 -5.77 -6.31
N LYS A 465 -13.33 -6.66 -6.90
CA LYS A 465 -13.14 -6.74 -8.35
C LYS A 465 -14.37 -7.32 -9.07
N CYS A 466 -15.04 -8.31 -8.48
CA CYS A 466 -16.28 -8.86 -9.01
C CYS A 466 -17.37 -7.77 -9.11
N ALA A 467 -17.53 -6.97 -8.06
CA ALA A 467 -18.50 -5.87 -8.05
C ALA A 467 -18.18 -4.78 -9.09
N ALA A 468 -16.89 -4.55 -9.39
CA ALA A 468 -16.45 -3.58 -10.38
C ALA A 468 -16.51 -4.09 -11.82
N THR A 469 -16.79 -5.39 -12.04
CA THR A 469 -16.86 -5.98 -13.39
C THR A 469 -18.19 -5.62 -14.04
N ASN A 470 -18.18 -4.59 -14.88
CA ASN A 470 -19.32 -4.23 -15.72
C ASN A 470 -19.50 -5.29 -16.81
N ARG A 471 -20.58 -6.07 -16.75
CA ARG A 471 -20.96 -7.02 -17.79
C ARG A 471 -21.52 -6.24 -18.97
N ARG A 472 -20.81 -6.26 -20.10
CA ARG A 472 -21.32 -5.68 -21.34
C ARG A 472 -22.52 -6.50 -21.82
N SER A 473 -23.60 -5.82 -22.21
CA SER A 473 -24.80 -6.51 -22.69
C SER A 473 -24.46 -7.34 -23.94
N GLY A 474 -24.87 -8.60 -23.92
CA GLY A 474 -24.71 -9.54 -25.05
C GLY A 474 -23.36 -10.27 -25.12
N TYR A 475 -22.32 -9.86 -24.37
CA TYR A 475 -21.05 -10.57 -24.30
C TYR A 475 -20.69 -10.83 -22.82
N ASP A 476 -20.83 -12.08 -22.38
CA ASP A 476 -20.62 -12.54 -21.03
C ASP A 476 -19.66 -13.74 -21.02
N PRO A 477 -18.34 -13.51 -21.22
CA PRO A 477 -17.34 -14.58 -21.18
C PRO A 477 -17.11 -15.07 -19.75
N PRO A 478 -16.41 -16.22 -19.56
CA PRO A 478 -15.89 -16.63 -18.28
C PRO A 478 -15.04 -15.51 -17.66
N ALA A 479 -15.29 -15.19 -16.40
CA ALA A 479 -14.63 -14.07 -15.76
C ALA A 479 -13.40 -14.52 -14.96
N LEU A 480 -12.29 -13.84 -15.19
CA LEU A 480 -11.16 -13.78 -14.26
C LEU A 480 -11.26 -12.44 -13.53
N TYR A 481 -11.71 -12.47 -12.27
CA TYR A 481 -11.95 -11.28 -11.46
C TYR A 481 -10.68 -10.62 -11.00
N HIS A 482 -9.70 -11.44 -10.61
CA HIS A 482 -8.43 -10.98 -10.08
C HIS A 482 -7.31 -11.99 -10.34
N ALA A 483 -6.11 -11.48 -10.55
CA ALA A 483 -4.88 -12.25 -10.47
C ALA A 483 -3.92 -11.55 -9.50
N MET A 484 -3.20 -12.30 -8.69
CA MET A 484 -2.14 -11.76 -7.83
C MET A 484 -1.15 -10.98 -8.69
N GLY A 485 -0.81 -9.76 -8.27
CA GLY A 485 0.00 -8.85 -9.08
C GLY A 485 -0.82 -8.00 -10.07
N ASP A 486 -2.14 -8.17 -10.17
CA ASP A 486 -3.02 -7.32 -10.96
C ASP A 486 -3.16 -5.95 -10.29
N GLY A 487 -2.43 -4.97 -10.82
CA GLY A 487 -2.27 -3.63 -10.21
C GLY A 487 -0.86 -3.38 -9.65
N THR A 488 -0.10 -4.45 -9.35
CA THR A 488 1.35 -4.45 -9.26
C THR A 488 1.83 -5.35 -10.39
N ILE A 489 2.37 -4.80 -11.42
CA ILE A 489 2.72 -5.39 -12.71
C ILE A 489 3.28 -6.81 -12.58
N ALA A 490 2.56 -7.80 -13.10
CA ALA A 490 3.04 -9.16 -13.23
C ALA A 490 4.19 -9.21 -14.24
N CYS A 491 5.36 -9.68 -13.80
CA CYS A 491 6.47 -9.97 -14.69
C CYS A 491 6.19 -11.25 -15.45
N GLY A 492 6.12 -11.16 -16.76
CA GLY A 492 6.40 -12.31 -17.59
C GLY A 492 7.84 -12.77 -17.29
N VAL A 493 8.01 -14.02 -16.88
CA VAL A 493 9.33 -14.65 -16.78
C VAL A 493 9.90 -14.63 -18.19
N ALA A 494 10.92 -13.79 -18.42
CA ALA A 494 11.70 -13.84 -19.64
C ALA A 494 12.35 -15.21 -19.71
N ASP A 495 12.12 -15.91 -20.83
CA ASP A 495 12.79 -17.18 -21.12
C ASP A 495 14.30 -17.05 -20.89
N GLY A 496 14.86 -17.84 -19.97
CA GLY A 496 16.26 -18.23 -20.05
C GLY A 496 17.22 -17.79 -18.97
N VAL A 497 16.80 -17.16 -17.84
CA VAL A 497 17.68 -17.08 -16.65
C VAL A 497 16.84 -17.45 -15.42
N ALA A 498 17.22 -18.51 -14.73
CA ALA A 498 16.70 -18.85 -13.41
C ALA A 498 17.12 -17.74 -12.44
N ALA A 499 16.31 -16.66 -12.34
CA ALA A 499 16.45 -15.68 -11.30
C ALA A 499 16.38 -16.40 -9.96
N GLU A 500 17.29 -16.08 -9.04
CA GLU A 500 17.25 -16.65 -7.69
C GLU A 500 15.84 -16.39 -7.14
N MET A 501 15.24 -17.46 -6.61
CA MET A 501 13.87 -17.47 -6.07
C MET A 501 13.72 -16.33 -5.01
N PRO A 502 12.82 -15.35 -5.16
CA PRO A 502 12.68 -14.27 -4.20
C PRO A 502 12.10 -14.80 -2.89
N VAL A 503 12.91 -14.79 -1.84
CA VAL A 503 12.53 -15.21 -0.49
C VAL A 503 12.70 -14.05 0.47
N LEU A 504 11.68 -13.78 1.27
CA LEU A 504 11.64 -12.70 2.26
C LEU A 504 11.35 -13.26 3.65
N THR A 505 11.82 -12.58 4.67
CA THR A 505 11.41 -12.80 6.05
C THR A 505 10.21 -11.93 6.40
N LEU A 506 9.35 -12.39 7.32
CA LEU A 506 8.25 -11.58 7.85
C LEU A 506 8.77 -10.65 8.96
N HIS A 507 8.12 -9.50 9.09
CA HIS A 507 8.28 -8.66 10.26
C HIS A 507 7.66 -9.32 11.50
N SER A 508 8.23 -9.06 12.70
CA SER A 508 7.68 -9.54 13.97
C SER A 508 6.23 -9.08 14.17
N ASN A 509 5.38 -9.97 14.72
CA ASN A 509 3.98 -9.65 15.03
C ASN A 509 3.82 -8.64 16.20
N CYS A 510 4.90 -8.19 16.82
CA CYS A 510 4.85 -7.20 17.89
C CYS A 510 4.48 -5.78 17.40
N VAL A 511 4.81 -5.46 16.15
CA VAL A 511 4.45 -4.19 15.50
C VAL A 511 4.28 -4.43 13.99
N LEU A 512 3.06 -4.30 13.49
CA LEU A 512 2.76 -4.41 12.05
C LEU A 512 2.38 -3.06 11.43
N SER A 513 1.87 -2.13 12.24
CA SER A 513 1.22 -0.89 11.81
C SER A 513 2.09 0.00 10.94
N PHE A 514 3.37 0.01 11.18
CA PHE A 514 4.30 0.97 10.59
C PHE A 514 5.26 0.33 9.58
N ASP A 515 5.22 -0.98 9.42
CA ASP A 515 6.04 -1.70 8.43
C ASP A 515 5.53 -1.54 6.99
N VAL A 516 4.39 -0.94 6.89
CA VAL A 516 3.51 -0.87 5.76
C VAL A 516 3.96 0.16 4.71
N ASP A 517 4.80 1.13 5.05
CA ASP A 517 5.14 2.30 4.22
C ASP A 517 6.63 2.37 3.78
N VAL A 518 7.32 1.24 3.64
CA VAL A 518 8.73 1.20 3.20
C VAL A 518 8.98 2.02 1.92
N PRO A 519 8.15 1.94 0.86
CA PRO A 519 8.34 2.77 -0.33
C PRO A 519 8.26 4.27 -0.03
N ARG A 520 7.30 4.70 0.80
CA ARG A 520 7.13 6.12 1.15
C ARG A 520 8.24 6.65 2.05
N ALA A 521 8.75 5.81 2.97
CA ALA A 521 9.87 6.18 3.83
C ALA A 521 11.15 6.40 3.00
N LEU A 522 11.42 5.54 2.03
CA LEU A 522 12.55 5.70 1.10
C LEU A 522 12.41 6.97 0.26
N VAL A 523 11.24 7.24 -0.29
CA VAL A 523 10.95 8.45 -1.07
C VAL A 523 11.15 9.72 -0.21
N ARG A 524 10.61 9.74 1.02
CA ARG A 524 10.80 10.88 1.95
C ARG A 524 12.26 11.13 2.28
N GLN A 525 13.03 10.10 2.56
CA GLN A 525 14.46 10.22 2.86
C GLN A 525 15.22 10.73 1.65
N TYR A 526 14.91 10.23 0.46
CA TYR A 526 15.58 10.60 -0.79
C TYR A 526 15.33 12.06 -1.14
N TYR A 527 14.08 12.50 -1.17
CA TYR A 527 13.72 13.89 -1.47
C TYR A 527 13.97 14.86 -0.31
N GLY A 528 13.98 14.40 0.93
CA GLY A 528 14.42 15.18 2.09
C GLY A 528 15.88 15.62 1.97
N LYS A 529 16.78 14.70 1.60
CA LYS A 529 18.19 15.03 1.30
C LYS A 529 18.33 15.97 0.09
N ALA A 530 17.50 15.78 -0.93
CA ALA A 530 17.49 16.62 -2.13
C ALA A 530 16.96 18.04 -1.86
N ALA A 531 16.11 18.23 -0.85
CA ALA A 531 15.65 19.54 -0.39
C ALA A 531 16.78 20.32 0.29
N GLU A 532 17.60 19.67 1.12
CA GLU A 532 18.73 20.29 1.81
C GLU A 532 19.85 20.68 0.81
N LYS A 533 20.21 19.78 -0.09
CA LYS A 533 21.26 19.97 -1.08
C LYS A 533 20.80 19.57 -2.47
N PRO A 534 20.70 20.53 -3.42
CA PRO A 534 20.30 20.24 -4.79
C PRO A 534 21.14 19.14 -5.45
N GLN A 535 20.48 18.19 -6.12
CA GLN A 535 21.09 17.04 -6.79
C GLN A 535 20.83 17.10 -8.29
N ALA A 536 21.81 17.51 -9.06
CA ALA A 536 21.68 17.70 -10.52
C ALA A 536 21.42 16.39 -11.29
N GLU A 537 21.76 15.24 -10.72
CA GLU A 537 21.61 13.92 -11.36
C GLU A 537 20.15 13.42 -11.38
N LEU A 538 19.28 14.03 -10.57
CA LEU A 538 17.87 13.67 -10.49
C LEU A 538 16.98 14.30 -11.54
N CYS A 539 17.50 15.22 -12.34
CA CYS A 539 16.72 16.01 -13.27
C CYS A 539 16.74 15.45 -14.69
N CYS A 540 15.57 15.32 -15.31
CA CYS A 540 15.49 15.39 -16.76
C CYS A 540 15.89 16.81 -17.19
N PRO A 541 16.77 17.01 -18.19
CA PRO A 541 17.14 18.33 -18.64
C PRO A 541 15.91 19.09 -19.17
N THR A 542 15.31 19.90 -18.34
CA THR A 542 14.13 20.70 -18.71
C THR A 542 14.57 22.14 -18.93
N LYS A 543 14.27 22.69 -20.09
CA LYS A 543 14.43 24.13 -20.39
C LYS A 543 13.08 24.80 -20.14
N PHE A 544 13.05 25.70 -19.17
CA PHE A 544 11.90 26.59 -18.94
C PHE A 544 12.05 27.83 -19.80
N ASP A 545 10.93 28.41 -20.20
CA ASP A 545 10.89 29.74 -20.79
C ASP A 545 11.07 30.79 -19.67
N ASP A 546 12.01 31.73 -19.84
CA ASP A 546 12.27 32.80 -18.88
C ASP A 546 10.99 33.63 -18.60
N ALA A 547 10.09 33.73 -19.58
CA ALA A 547 8.80 34.38 -19.39
C ALA A 547 7.88 33.64 -18.41
N GLU A 548 8.02 32.31 -18.31
CA GLU A 548 7.19 31.49 -17.39
C GLU A 548 7.74 31.49 -15.96
N ILE A 549 9.06 31.53 -15.78
CA ILE A 549 9.70 31.32 -14.47
C ILE A 549 10.37 32.56 -13.88
N GLY A 550 10.42 33.69 -14.59
CA GLY A 550 11.13 34.91 -14.17
C GLY A 550 10.68 35.51 -12.83
N HIS A 551 9.51 35.13 -12.33
CA HIS A 551 8.98 35.50 -11.01
C HIS A 551 9.36 34.54 -9.90
N ILE A 552 10.02 33.40 -10.20
CA ILE A 552 10.31 32.32 -9.28
C ILE A 552 11.77 32.43 -8.81
N PRO A 553 12.05 32.36 -7.49
CA PRO A 553 13.40 32.38 -6.95
C PRO A 553 14.25 31.19 -7.40
N ARG A 554 15.54 31.42 -7.56
CA ARG A 554 16.51 30.39 -7.97
C ARG A 554 16.52 29.17 -7.03
N ALA A 555 16.33 29.41 -5.73
CA ALA A 555 16.27 28.34 -4.72
C ALA A 555 15.20 27.28 -5.02
N VAL A 556 14.08 27.67 -5.65
CA VAL A 556 13.02 26.76 -6.10
C VAL A 556 13.40 26.05 -7.39
N ILE A 557 13.92 26.81 -8.36
CA ILE A 557 14.28 26.30 -9.69
C ILE A 557 15.37 25.21 -9.57
N ASP A 558 16.36 25.40 -8.71
CA ASP A 558 17.47 24.48 -8.50
C ASP A 558 17.02 23.16 -7.80
N ARG A 559 15.77 23.08 -7.33
CA ARG A 559 15.15 21.89 -6.71
C ARG A 559 14.00 21.33 -7.54
N PHE A 560 14.05 21.54 -8.83
CA PHE A 560 13.12 20.91 -9.77
C PHE A 560 13.61 19.52 -10.14
N TYR A 561 12.83 18.48 -9.81
CA TYR A 561 13.17 17.07 -10.04
C TYR A 561 12.15 16.35 -10.94
N GLY A 562 11.48 17.07 -11.83
CA GLY A 562 10.45 16.58 -12.73
C GLY A 562 10.93 16.24 -14.13
N CYS A 563 10.05 15.62 -14.92
CA CYS A 563 10.25 15.22 -16.31
C CYS A 563 9.84 16.30 -17.33
N GLY A 564 9.69 17.55 -16.89
CA GLY A 564 9.15 18.68 -17.63
C GLY A 564 7.83 19.17 -17.00
N SER A 565 7.57 20.49 -16.98
CA SER A 565 6.35 21.02 -16.38
C SER A 565 5.09 20.58 -17.14
N PRO A 566 4.08 19.98 -16.48
CA PRO A 566 2.79 19.66 -17.06
C PRO A 566 1.86 20.89 -17.18
N VAL A 567 2.18 21.99 -16.48
CA VAL A 567 1.33 23.20 -16.38
C VAL A 567 1.01 23.85 -17.73
N PRO A 568 1.96 23.96 -18.70
CA PRO A 568 1.62 24.48 -20.04
C PRO A 568 0.54 23.64 -20.74
N SER A 569 0.59 22.32 -20.56
CA SER A 569 -0.37 21.39 -21.18
C SER A 569 -1.70 21.30 -20.43
N ALA A 570 -1.79 21.85 -19.22
CA ALA A 570 -3.00 21.85 -18.41
C ALA A 570 -3.99 22.96 -18.78
N ASP A 571 -3.64 23.87 -19.70
CA ASP A 571 -4.50 24.98 -20.14
C ASP A 571 -5.14 25.73 -18.96
N VAL A 572 -4.31 26.09 -17.97
CA VAL A 572 -4.75 26.77 -16.75
C VAL A 572 -5.26 28.17 -17.06
N ARG A 573 -6.47 28.52 -16.56
CA ARG A 573 -7.20 29.74 -16.90
C ARG A 573 -7.29 30.68 -15.70
N PRO A 574 -7.39 31.99 -15.95
CA PRO A 574 -7.63 32.96 -14.87
C PRO A 574 -8.89 32.62 -14.06
N GLY A 575 -8.77 32.68 -12.74
CA GLY A 575 -9.85 32.39 -11.79
C GLY A 575 -10.05 30.93 -11.43
N GLU A 576 -9.35 30.00 -12.07
CA GLU A 576 -9.42 28.56 -11.72
C GLU A 576 -8.74 28.25 -10.39
N THR A 577 -9.15 27.16 -9.78
CA THR A 577 -8.45 26.48 -8.69
C THR A 577 -7.62 25.35 -9.26
N PHE A 578 -6.33 25.49 -9.17
CA PHE A 578 -5.33 24.54 -9.67
C PHE A 578 -4.72 23.75 -8.52
N LEU A 579 -4.42 22.47 -8.74
CA LEU A 579 -3.74 21.60 -7.79
C LEU A 579 -2.54 20.92 -8.45
N ASP A 580 -1.39 20.97 -7.78
CA ASP A 580 -0.19 20.20 -8.15
C ASP A 580 0.09 19.14 -7.09
N LEU A 581 0.22 17.89 -7.51
CA LEU A 581 0.46 16.72 -6.67
C LEU A 581 1.94 16.32 -6.69
N GLY A 582 2.54 16.23 -5.49
CA GLY A 582 3.98 16.09 -5.32
C GLY A 582 4.71 17.38 -5.71
N SER A 583 4.20 18.51 -5.18
CA SER A 583 4.64 19.84 -5.59
C SER A 583 6.10 20.17 -5.27
N GLY A 584 6.76 19.37 -4.43
CA GLY A 584 8.15 19.59 -4.03
C GLY A 584 8.38 21.02 -3.54
N ALA A 585 9.41 21.69 -4.06
CA ALA A 585 9.70 23.11 -3.76
C ALA A 585 8.73 24.13 -4.39
N GLY A 586 7.69 23.67 -5.12
CA GLY A 586 6.55 24.47 -5.56
C GLY A 586 6.68 25.09 -6.96
N ILE A 587 7.60 24.66 -7.82
CA ILE A 587 7.82 25.33 -9.11
C ILE A 587 6.57 25.33 -10.00
N ASP A 588 5.89 24.18 -10.15
CA ASP A 588 4.70 24.06 -10.99
C ASP A 588 3.51 24.85 -10.39
N VAL A 589 3.43 24.91 -9.04
CA VAL A 589 2.46 25.77 -8.33
C VAL A 589 2.70 27.25 -8.60
N PHE A 590 3.95 27.71 -8.58
CA PHE A 590 4.31 29.10 -8.84
C PHE A 590 4.09 29.49 -10.31
N ILE A 591 4.36 28.58 -11.25
CA ILE A 591 4.02 28.78 -12.67
C ILE A 591 2.50 28.92 -12.83
N ALA A 592 1.72 28.04 -12.18
CA ALA A 592 0.27 28.08 -12.21
C ALA A 592 -0.31 29.32 -11.53
N ALA A 593 0.29 29.81 -10.43
CA ALA A 593 -0.13 31.03 -9.74
C ALA A 593 -0.19 32.24 -10.66
N LYS A 594 0.79 32.37 -11.57
CA LYS A 594 0.80 33.40 -12.60
C LYS A 594 -0.37 33.26 -13.58
N LYS A 595 -0.75 32.02 -13.93
CA LYS A 595 -1.82 31.74 -14.92
C LYS A 595 -3.20 31.93 -14.31
N VAL A 596 -3.44 31.47 -13.08
CA VAL A 596 -4.74 31.61 -12.40
C VAL A 596 -5.05 33.06 -12.01
N GLY A 597 -4.02 33.89 -11.84
CA GLY A 597 -4.18 35.33 -11.51
C GLY A 597 -4.72 35.57 -10.10
N PRO A 598 -5.01 36.82 -9.76
CA PRO A 598 -5.40 37.23 -8.40
C PRO A 598 -6.78 36.72 -7.95
N ALA A 599 -7.63 36.28 -8.88
CA ALA A 599 -8.95 35.72 -8.59
C ALA A 599 -8.95 34.18 -8.49
N GLY A 600 -7.84 33.52 -8.86
CA GLY A 600 -7.69 32.07 -8.80
C GLY A 600 -6.88 31.59 -7.59
N ARG A 601 -6.64 30.26 -7.52
CA ARG A 601 -5.84 29.62 -6.47
C ARG A 601 -4.94 28.57 -7.09
N ALA A 602 -3.68 28.53 -6.66
CA ALA A 602 -2.72 27.47 -7.00
C ALA A 602 -2.31 26.74 -5.72
N ILE A 603 -2.66 25.45 -5.62
CA ILE A 603 -2.46 24.64 -4.43
C ILE A 603 -1.39 23.60 -4.73
N GLY A 604 -0.40 23.46 -3.85
CA GLY A 604 0.60 22.39 -3.87
C GLY A 604 0.36 21.39 -2.75
N VAL A 605 0.41 20.10 -3.05
CA VAL A 605 0.36 19.04 -2.05
C VAL A 605 1.64 18.22 -2.15
N ASP A 606 2.36 18.10 -1.02
CA ASP A 606 3.55 17.25 -0.91
C ASP A 606 3.57 16.54 0.43
N MET A 607 4.24 15.38 0.50
CA MET A 607 4.38 14.62 1.74
C MET A 607 5.66 14.95 2.51
N THR A 608 6.60 15.70 1.89
CA THR A 608 7.98 15.94 2.35
C THR A 608 8.10 17.29 3.02
N ASP A 609 8.23 17.32 4.35
CA ASP A 609 8.32 18.59 5.11
C ASP A 609 9.47 19.49 4.64
N PRO A 610 10.72 19.00 4.40
CA PRO A 610 11.79 19.86 3.93
C PRO A 610 11.51 20.55 2.58
N MET A 611 10.78 19.89 1.68
CA MET A 611 10.36 20.50 0.41
C MET A 611 9.32 21.58 0.61
N LEU A 612 8.32 21.32 1.47
CA LEU A 612 7.27 22.30 1.81
C LEU A 612 7.87 23.53 2.52
N VAL A 613 8.89 23.37 3.36
CA VAL A 613 9.59 24.50 3.98
C VAL A 613 10.20 25.39 2.91
N VAL A 614 10.91 24.83 1.92
CA VAL A 614 11.48 25.61 0.81
C VAL A 614 10.37 26.32 0.02
N ALA A 615 9.24 25.66 -0.24
CA ALA A 615 8.14 26.23 -0.97
C ALA A 615 7.51 27.41 -0.20
N GLU A 616 7.22 27.25 1.08
CA GLU A 616 6.61 28.29 1.93
C GLU A 616 7.57 29.49 2.18
N GLU A 617 8.87 29.27 2.33
CA GLU A 617 9.86 30.34 2.47
C GLU A 617 9.93 31.22 1.20
N ASN A 618 9.70 30.64 0.02
CA ASN A 618 9.76 31.36 -1.25
C ASN A 618 8.40 31.95 -1.70
N ARG A 619 7.28 31.51 -1.13
CA ARG A 619 5.92 32.01 -1.43
C ARG A 619 5.80 33.55 -1.32
N PRO A 620 6.24 34.22 -0.23
CA PRO A 620 6.13 35.67 -0.14
C PRO A 620 6.96 36.41 -1.18
N ILE A 621 8.07 35.83 -1.63
CA ILE A 621 8.90 36.43 -2.69
C ILE A 621 8.16 36.35 -4.03
N VAL A 622 7.58 35.20 -4.34
CA VAL A 622 6.78 35.01 -5.56
C VAL A 622 5.52 35.93 -5.53
N ALA A 623 4.85 36.02 -4.39
CA ALA A 623 3.70 36.91 -4.23
C ALA A 623 4.08 38.37 -4.46
N ALA A 624 5.22 38.84 -3.96
CA ALA A 624 5.75 40.17 -4.22
C ALA A 624 6.07 40.40 -5.71
N ASN A 625 6.67 39.39 -6.36
CA ASN A 625 7.02 39.45 -7.79
C ASN A 625 5.78 39.48 -8.70
N LEU A 626 4.69 38.81 -8.30
CA LEU A 626 3.42 38.80 -9.04
C LEU A 626 2.52 39.96 -8.69
N GLY A 627 2.68 40.59 -7.52
CA GLY A 627 1.82 41.64 -6.99
C GLY A 627 0.53 41.12 -6.30
N TYR A 628 0.39 39.82 -6.11
CA TYR A 628 -0.71 39.15 -5.40
C TYR A 628 -0.27 37.80 -4.88
N ASP A 629 -0.98 37.25 -3.88
CA ASP A 629 -0.77 35.91 -3.34
C ASP A 629 -1.95 35.00 -3.72
N ALA A 630 -1.71 34.03 -4.59
CA ALA A 630 -2.67 33.02 -5.02
C ALA A 630 -2.25 31.59 -4.65
N VAL A 631 -1.24 31.44 -3.80
CA VAL A 631 -0.59 30.14 -3.54
C VAL A 631 -0.93 29.60 -2.15
N GLU A 632 -1.11 28.31 -2.06
CA GLU A 632 -1.31 27.56 -0.82
C GLU A 632 -0.55 26.24 -0.89
N PHE A 633 0.21 25.88 0.15
CA PHE A 633 0.83 24.56 0.26
C PHE A 633 0.19 23.76 1.38
N LYS A 634 0.02 22.45 1.16
CA LYS A 634 -0.55 21.50 2.13
C LYS A 634 0.31 20.25 2.22
N LYS A 635 0.51 19.79 3.44
CA LYS A 635 1.07 18.45 3.65
C LYS A 635 0.00 17.39 3.38
N GLY A 636 0.32 16.39 2.56
CA GLY A 636 -0.63 15.32 2.24
C GLY A 636 0.00 14.23 1.39
N PHE A 637 -0.75 13.14 1.23
CA PHE A 637 -0.39 12.01 0.37
C PHE A 637 -1.26 12.01 -0.88
N LEU A 638 -0.73 11.49 -1.98
CA LEU A 638 -1.46 11.37 -3.24
C LEU A 638 -2.70 10.48 -3.10
N GLU A 639 -2.61 9.44 -2.25
CA GLU A 639 -3.68 8.49 -1.98
C GLU A 639 -4.73 8.99 -0.98
N ALA A 640 -4.52 10.20 -0.42
CA ALA A 640 -5.43 10.87 0.51
C ALA A 640 -5.23 12.39 0.40
N ILE A 641 -5.74 12.97 -0.68
CA ILE A 641 -5.55 14.39 -0.99
C ILE A 641 -6.34 15.25 0.02
N PRO A 642 -5.69 16.18 0.76
CA PRO A 642 -6.32 16.97 1.83
C PRO A 642 -7.19 18.13 1.29
N LEU A 643 -8.07 17.82 0.34
CA LEU A 643 -9.01 18.75 -0.28
C LEU A 643 -10.41 18.14 -0.36
N GLU A 644 -11.42 18.98 -0.35
CA GLU A 644 -12.82 18.59 -0.55
C GLU A 644 -13.04 17.99 -1.94
N ALA A 645 -14.04 17.11 -2.06
CA ALA A 645 -14.47 16.59 -3.35
C ALA A 645 -14.97 17.75 -4.24
N ARG A 646 -14.71 17.65 -5.55
CA ARG A 646 -15.15 18.62 -6.57
C ARG A 646 -14.72 20.08 -6.26
N SER A 647 -13.49 20.27 -5.77
CA SER A 647 -12.97 21.57 -5.35
C SER A 647 -12.00 22.21 -6.33
N VAL A 648 -11.42 21.45 -7.28
CA VAL A 648 -10.38 21.94 -8.20
C VAL A 648 -10.77 21.78 -9.67
N ASP A 649 -10.32 22.71 -10.51
CA ASP A 649 -10.61 22.74 -11.95
C ASP A 649 -9.57 21.96 -12.75
N ALA A 650 -8.32 21.98 -12.32
CA ALA A 650 -7.21 21.29 -12.96
C ALA A 650 -6.28 20.66 -11.92
N VAL A 651 -5.80 19.45 -12.22
CA VAL A 651 -4.78 18.75 -11.44
C VAL A 651 -3.58 18.48 -12.31
N THR A 652 -2.39 18.73 -11.77
CA THR A 652 -1.13 18.27 -12.37
C THR A 652 -0.37 17.34 -11.43
N SER A 653 0.52 16.54 -12.00
CA SER A 653 1.52 15.75 -11.27
C SER A 653 2.75 15.57 -12.16
N ASN A 654 3.93 15.62 -11.56
CA ASN A 654 5.20 15.59 -12.28
C ASN A 654 6.18 14.62 -11.64
N CYS A 655 6.37 13.43 -12.25
CA CYS A 655 7.25 12.36 -11.79
C CYS A 655 7.00 11.90 -10.34
N VAL A 656 5.74 11.83 -9.92
CA VAL A 656 5.37 11.49 -8.52
C VAL A 656 4.41 10.32 -8.43
N VAL A 657 3.54 10.12 -9.44
CA VAL A 657 2.58 9.00 -9.43
C VAL A 657 3.29 7.65 -9.32
N ASN A 658 4.45 7.50 -9.96
CA ASN A 658 5.25 6.29 -9.89
C ASN A 658 5.81 6.01 -8.50
N LEU A 659 5.97 7.01 -7.65
CA LEU A 659 6.44 6.87 -6.28
C LEU A 659 5.36 6.32 -5.34
N SER A 660 4.09 6.40 -5.75
CA SER A 660 2.98 5.84 -4.97
C SER A 660 2.93 4.31 -5.06
N PRO A 661 2.76 3.61 -3.93
CA PRO A 661 2.53 2.16 -3.91
C PRO A 661 1.13 1.77 -4.41
N ASP A 662 0.15 2.69 -4.39
CA ASP A 662 -1.24 2.45 -4.81
C ASP A 662 -1.72 3.52 -5.80
N LYS A 663 -1.35 3.33 -7.07
CA LYS A 663 -1.72 4.25 -8.15
C LYS A 663 -3.22 4.30 -8.42
N SER A 664 -3.93 3.19 -8.17
CA SER A 664 -5.39 3.14 -8.35
C SER A 664 -6.08 4.12 -7.39
N LYS A 665 -5.61 4.16 -6.15
CA LYS A 665 -6.12 5.10 -5.15
C LYS A 665 -5.74 6.54 -5.48
N VAL A 666 -4.54 6.78 -6.01
CA VAL A 666 -4.13 8.11 -6.49
C VAL A 666 -5.09 8.62 -7.56
N PHE A 667 -5.36 7.83 -8.60
CA PHE A 667 -6.28 8.24 -9.66
C PHE A 667 -7.72 8.43 -9.16
N SER A 668 -8.18 7.62 -8.21
CA SER A 668 -9.48 7.79 -7.57
C SER A 668 -9.57 9.10 -6.76
N GLU A 669 -8.51 9.47 -6.05
CA GLU A 669 -8.43 10.73 -5.30
C GLU A 669 -8.38 11.95 -6.23
N ILE A 670 -7.62 11.88 -7.34
CA ILE A 670 -7.63 12.91 -8.38
C ILE A 670 -9.04 13.09 -8.93
N TRP A 671 -9.71 11.98 -9.24
CA TRP A 671 -11.12 12.02 -9.69
C TRP A 671 -12.04 12.68 -8.66
N ARG A 672 -11.87 12.33 -7.38
CA ARG A 672 -12.70 12.86 -6.28
C ARG A 672 -12.60 14.38 -6.17
N VAL A 673 -11.37 14.94 -6.19
CA VAL A 673 -11.14 16.37 -5.97
C VAL A 673 -11.44 17.24 -7.18
N LEU A 674 -11.37 16.68 -8.40
CA LEU A 674 -11.73 17.40 -9.62
C LEU A 674 -13.23 17.73 -9.66
N LYS A 675 -13.55 18.93 -10.09
CA LYS A 675 -14.91 19.33 -10.50
C LYS A 675 -15.32 18.54 -11.74
N ASP A 676 -16.61 18.51 -12.01
CA ASP A 676 -17.10 18.01 -13.29
C ASP A 676 -16.56 18.88 -14.45
N ASN A 677 -16.19 18.26 -15.57
CA ASN A 677 -15.46 18.88 -16.68
C ASN A 677 -14.05 19.40 -16.32
N GLY A 678 -13.54 19.06 -15.13
CA GLY A 678 -12.15 19.30 -14.76
C GLY A 678 -11.19 18.37 -15.50
N ARG A 679 -9.91 18.70 -15.47
CA ARG A 679 -8.86 17.98 -16.22
C ARG A 679 -7.68 17.62 -15.36
N VAL A 680 -7.05 16.49 -15.71
CA VAL A 680 -5.77 16.05 -15.13
C VAL A 680 -4.71 16.04 -16.21
N VAL A 681 -3.51 16.50 -15.88
CA VAL A 681 -2.32 16.37 -16.74
C VAL A 681 -1.17 15.82 -15.93
N ILE A 682 -0.68 14.65 -16.33
CA ILE A 682 0.39 13.94 -15.63
C ILE A 682 1.59 13.83 -16.55
N ALA A 683 2.75 14.33 -16.10
CA ALA A 683 4.04 14.07 -16.70
C ALA A 683 4.76 13.04 -15.83
N ASP A 684 4.99 11.82 -16.34
CA ASP A 684 5.63 10.76 -15.56
C ASP A 684 6.41 9.80 -16.47
N ILE A 685 7.15 8.88 -15.87
CA ILE A 685 7.91 7.87 -16.59
C ILE A 685 7.02 6.64 -16.85
N VAL A 686 7.08 6.12 -18.07
CA VAL A 686 6.51 4.82 -18.43
C VAL A 686 7.61 3.91 -18.98
N SER A 687 7.43 2.61 -18.83
CA SER A 687 8.32 1.60 -19.43
C SER A 687 7.75 1.09 -20.75
N GLU A 688 8.61 0.68 -21.66
CA GLU A 688 8.18 0.00 -22.90
C GLU A 688 7.64 -1.40 -22.62
N ARG A 689 8.25 -2.07 -21.65
CA ARG A 689 7.90 -3.39 -21.14
C ARG A 689 7.81 -3.33 -19.63
N GLU A 690 7.17 -4.31 -19.03
CA GLU A 690 7.09 -4.40 -17.59
C GLU A 690 8.45 -4.41 -16.90
N VAL A 691 8.60 -3.60 -15.85
CA VAL A 691 9.84 -3.50 -15.07
C VAL A 691 10.03 -4.79 -14.27
N PRO A 692 11.16 -5.48 -14.42
CA PRO A 692 11.38 -6.77 -13.77
C PRO A 692 11.54 -6.63 -12.24
N PRO A 693 11.23 -7.70 -11.47
CA PRO A 693 11.22 -7.68 -10.01
C PRO A 693 12.51 -7.22 -9.36
N HIS A 694 13.65 -7.68 -9.88
CA HIS A 694 14.95 -7.35 -9.30
C HIS A 694 15.29 -5.86 -9.38
N LEU A 695 14.76 -5.15 -10.40
CA LEU A 695 14.87 -3.70 -10.45
C LEU A 695 13.92 -3.01 -9.46
N LYS A 696 12.73 -3.59 -9.20
CA LYS A 696 11.73 -3.03 -8.28
C LYS A 696 12.18 -3.07 -6.81
N THR A 697 13.15 -3.90 -6.45
CA THR A 697 13.73 -3.95 -5.10
C THR A 697 14.85 -2.95 -4.88
N ASN A 698 15.31 -2.24 -5.92
CA ASN A 698 16.38 -1.25 -5.83
C ASN A 698 15.83 0.09 -5.33
N ALA A 699 16.23 0.49 -4.12
CA ALA A 699 15.78 1.72 -3.46
C ALA A 699 16.14 3.00 -4.20
N ASP A 700 17.32 3.06 -4.82
CA ASP A 700 17.77 4.23 -5.59
C ASP A 700 16.93 4.41 -6.86
N LEU A 701 16.60 3.33 -7.53
CA LEU A 701 15.73 3.33 -8.71
C LEU A 701 14.28 3.68 -8.38
N TRP A 702 13.81 3.45 -7.13
CA TRP A 702 12.52 3.97 -6.64
C TRP A 702 12.54 5.49 -6.58
N GLY A 703 13.56 6.07 -5.96
CA GLY A 703 13.73 7.53 -5.88
C GLY A 703 13.81 8.21 -7.26
N GLU A 704 14.30 7.49 -8.28
CA GLU A 704 14.37 7.95 -9.66
C GLU A 704 13.06 7.75 -10.47
N CYS A 705 11.94 7.41 -9.87
CA CYS A 705 10.64 7.18 -10.52
C CYS A 705 10.63 6.05 -11.58
N THR A 706 11.66 5.21 -11.66
CA THR A 706 11.79 4.20 -12.72
C THR A 706 11.10 2.88 -12.40
N VAL A 707 11.35 2.33 -11.22
CA VAL A 707 10.89 0.97 -10.90
C VAL A 707 9.41 0.89 -10.53
N GLY A 708 8.80 2.02 -10.19
CA GLY A 708 7.35 2.16 -10.06
C GLY A 708 6.62 2.44 -11.37
N ALA A 709 7.34 2.61 -12.49
CA ALA A 709 6.74 2.94 -13.77
C ALA A 709 5.80 1.83 -14.28
N LEU A 710 4.61 2.23 -14.71
CA LEU A 710 3.70 1.38 -15.48
C LEU A 710 4.18 1.31 -16.94
N THR A 711 3.73 0.29 -17.67
CA THR A 711 3.79 0.39 -19.13
C THR A 711 2.88 1.52 -19.61
N GLU A 712 3.13 2.06 -20.80
CA GLU A 712 2.24 3.10 -21.36
C GLU A 712 0.78 2.63 -21.42
N GLU A 713 0.55 1.42 -21.94
CA GLU A 713 -0.80 0.81 -21.99
C GLU A 713 -1.41 0.71 -20.58
N GLY A 714 -0.63 0.24 -19.60
CA GLY A 714 -1.07 0.11 -18.21
C GLY A 714 -1.39 1.45 -17.54
N PHE A 715 -0.64 2.51 -17.89
CA PHE A 715 -0.87 3.85 -17.37
C PHE A 715 -2.18 4.45 -17.92
N LEU A 716 -2.42 4.33 -19.23
CA LEU A 716 -3.66 4.80 -19.87
C LEU A 716 -4.87 4.02 -19.37
N ALA A 717 -4.75 2.68 -19.28
CA ALA A 717 -5.82 1.83 -18.74
C ALA A 717 -6.17 2.14 -17.28
N ALA A 718 -5.19 2.55 -16.46
CA ALA A 718 -5.44 2.94 -15.08
C ALA A 718 -6.23 4.26 -14.97
N LEU A 719 -5.98 5.22 -15.87
CA LEU A 719 -6.77 6.45 -15.97
C LEU A 719 -8.20 6.16 -16.45
N GLU A 720 -8.37 5.34 -17.49
CA GLU A 720 -9.70 4.91 -17.97
C GLU A 720 -10.50 4.22 -16.86
N LYS A 721 -9.85 3.32 -16.12
CA LYS A 721 -10.48 2.60 -15.02
C LYS A 721 -10.93 3.52 -13.88
N ALA A 722 -10.21 4.62 -13.65
CA ALA A 722 -10.62 5.64 -12.70
C ALA A 722 -11.78 6.51 -13.18
N GLY A 723 -12.20 6.36 -14.45
CA GLY A 723 -13.34 7.05 -15.06
C GLY A 723 -12.97 8.25 -15.92
N PHE A 724 -11.69 8.53 -16.12
CA PHE A 724 -11.26 9.62 -17.01
C PHE A 724 -11.57 9.26 -18.47
N TYR A 725 -11.93 10.28 -19.24
CA TYR A 725 -12.23 10.15 -20.68
C TYR A 725 -11.40 11.15 -21.50
N GLY A 726 -11.44 11.01 -22.82
CA GLY A 726 -10.70 11.86 -23.75
C GLY A 726 -9.20 11.83 -23.45
N ILE A 727 -8.67 10.65 -23.11
CA ILE A 727 -7.27 10.48 -22.69
C ILE A 727 -6.36 10.64 -23.90
N GLU A 728 -5.42 11.57 -23.80
CA GLU A 728 -4.46 11.91 -24.86
C GLU A 728 -3.02 11.81 -24.35
N VAL A 729 -2.16 11.18 -25.13
CA VAL A 729 -0.70 11.26 -24.94
C VAL A 729 -0.19 12.49 -25.68
N LEU A 730 0.04 13.58 -24.97
CA LEU A 730 0.48 14.87 -25.54
C LEU A 730 1.95 14.90 -25.92
N LYS A 731 2.77 14.13 -25.18
CA LYS A 731 4.22 14.06 -25.40
C LYS A 731 4.74 12.70 -24.98
N LYS A 732 5.68 12.15 -25.75
CA LYS A 732 6.45 10.95 -25.39
C LYS A 732 7.89 11.14 -25.85
N VAL A 733 8.83 11.03 -24.93
CA VAL A 733 10.26 11.22 -25.19
C VAL A 733 11.05 10.09 -24.54
N TYR A 734 11.96 9.46 -25.30
CA TYR A 734 12.90 8.50 -24.72
C TYR A 734 13.70 9.15 -23.61
N TRP A 735 13.79 8.49 -22.45
CA TRP A 735 14.53 8.98 -21.32
C TRP A 735 15.85 8.23 -21.11
N LYS A 736 15.78 6.96 -20.74
CA LYS A 736 16.96 6.09 -20.58
C LYS A 736 16.61 4.62 -20.74
N SER A 737 17.65 3.77 -20.76
CA SER A 737 17.48 2.31 -20.64
C SER A 737 18.23 1.82 -19.41
N ILE A 738 17.60 0.93 -18.62
CA ILE A 738 18.21 0.28 -17.46
C ILE A 738 18.16 -1.22 -17.73
N GLU A 739 19.33 -1.86 -17.76
CA GLU A 739 19.48 -3.29 -18.08
C GLU A 739 18.72 -3.74 -19.35
N GLY A 740 18.69 -2.87 -20.36
CA GLY A 740 17.99 -3.16 -21.62
C GLY A 740 16.48 -2.91 -21.61
N TYR A 741 15.93 -2.34 -20.52
CA TYR A 741 14.54 -1.88 -20.43
C TYR A 741 14.46 -0.39 -20.77
N PRO A 742 13.82 -0.01 -21.88
CA PRO A 742 13.66 1.39 -22.24
C PRO A 742 12.56 2.06 -21.39
N PHE A 743 12.85 3.29 -20.96
CA PHE A 743 11.92 4.16 -20.25
C PHE A 743 11.69 5.44 -21.06
N TYR A 744 10.47 5.93 -21.00
CA TYR A 744 10.04 7.13 -21.71
C TYR A 744 9.37 8.09 -20.71
N SER A 745 9.63 9.38 -20.85
CA SER A 745 8.83 10.42 -20.22
C SER A 745 7.60 10.65 -21.08
N VAL A 746 6.41 10.54 -20.50
CA VAL A 746 5.14 10.82 -21.17
C VAL A 746 4.41 11.97 -20.46
N THR A 747 3.67 12.76 -21.23
CA THR A 747 2.69 13.71 -20.69
C THR A 747 1.32 13.28 -21.20
N VAL A 748 0.44 12.96 -20.27
CA VAL A 748 -0.91 12.46 -20.56
C VAL A 748 -1.93 13.43 -19.99
N ARG A 749 -2.99 13.70 -20.74
CA ARG A 749 -4.14 14.49 -20.31
C ARG A 749 -5.39 13.63 -20.31
N GLY A 750 -6.25 13.84 -19.33
CA GLY A 750 -7.57 13.22 -19.23
C GLY A 750 -8.59 14.20 -18.64
N TRP A 751 -9.88 13.92 -18.83
CA TRP A 751 -10.97 14.77 -18.40
C TRP A 751 -11.92 14.01 -17.48
N LYS A 752 -12.49 14.70 -16.49
CA LYS A 752 -13.56 14.16 -15.67
C LYS A 752 -14.92 14.56 -16.24
N PHE A 753 -15.82 13.59 -16.36
CA PHE A 753 -17.23 13.83 -16.65
C PHE A 753 -18.07 12.89 -15.76
N GLU A 754 -18.95 13.49 -14.97
CA GLU A 754 -19.88 12.74 -14.13
C GLU A 754 -21.24 12.61 -14.83
N LYS A 755 -21.67 11.38 -15.05
CA LYS A 755 -23.02 11.11 -15.54
C LYS A 755 -24.05 11.43 -14.47
N THR A 756 -25.16 12.02 -14.88
CA THR A 756 -26.31 12.21 -13.98
C THR A 756 -27.06 10.89 -13.78
N ALA A 757 -27.73 10.75 -12.66
CA ALA A 757 -28.58 9.58 -12.43
C ALA A 757 -29.81 9.64 -13.38
N GLY A 758 -29.76 8.82 -14.42
CA GLY A 758 -30.82 8.72 -15.43
C GLY A 758 -30.59 9.61 -16.64
N CYS A 759 -29.94 9.04 -17.63
CA CYS A 759 -29.82 9.62 -18.95
C CYS A 759 -31.21 9.85 -19.56
N VAL A 760 -31.52 11.09 -19.92
CA VAL A 760 -32.84 11.49 -20.44
C VAL A 760 -32.70 12.06 -21.86
N TYR A 761 -33.44 11.53 -22.81
CA TYR A 761 -33.56 12.14 -24.13
C TYR A 761 -34.58 13.30 -24.10
N ARG A 762 -34.10 14.50 -24.42
CA ARG A 762 -34.95 15.70 -24.49
C ARG A 762 -35.02 16.30 -25.90
N GLY A 763 -34.60 15.54 -26.92
CA GLY A 763 -34.58 15.98 -28.33
C GLY A 763 -33.24 16.61 -28.74
N GLN A 764 -32.18 16.45 -27.90
CA GLN A 764 -30.85 16.96 -28.28
C GLN A 764 -30.27 16.10 -29.40
N ARG A 765 -29.50 16.73 -30.28
CA ARG A 765 -28.77 16.09 -31.37
C ARG A 765 -27.34 16.57 -31.41
N ALA A 766 -26.41 15.73 -31.83
CA ALA A 766 -25.01 16.06 -31.98
C ALA A 766 -24.56 15.81 -33.42
N VAL A 767 -23.77 16.73 -33.95
CA VAL A 767 -23.15 16.62 -35.27
C VAL A 767 -21.64 16.60 -35.11
N TYR A 768 -20.99 15.52 -35.54
CA TYR A 768 -19.54 15.44 -35.57
C TYR A 768 -19.00 16.23 -36.78
N LEU A 769 -18.12 17.19 -36.53
CA LEU A 769 -17.57 18.10 -37.55
C LEU A 769 -16.32 17.56 -38.25
N GLY A 770 -15.67 16.58 -37.68
CA GLY A 770 -14.44 16.00 -38.25
C GLY A 770 -13.25 16.14 -37.30
N PRO A 771 -12.03 15.76 -37.76
CA PRO A 771 -11.59 15.52 -39.17
C PRO A 771 -11.83 14.12 -39.73
N GLY A 772 -12.18 13.11 -38.94
CA GLY A 772 -12.41 11.73 -39.40
C GLY A 772 -13.73 11.55 -40.18
N LYS A 773 -13.96 10.34 -40.69
CA LYS A 773 -15.24 9.96 -41.32
C LYS A 773 -16.36 9.75 -40.31
N ALA A 774 -15.98 9.26 -39.13
CA ALA A 774 -16.81 9.09 -37.95
C ALA A 774 -15.95 9.14 -36.72
N LEU A 775 -16.55 9.41 -35.55
CA LEU A 775 -15.97 9.26 -34.23
C LEU A 775 -16.79 8.21 -33.48
N VAL A 776 -16.11 7.34 -32.75
CA VAL A 776 -16.73 6.45 -31.75
C VAL A 776 -16.24 6.91 -30.40
N ASP A 777 -17.15 7.26 -29.50
CA ASP A 777 -16.77 7.67 -28.15
C ASP A 777 -16.48 6.46 -27.25
N GLU A 778 -16.04 6.70 -26.03
CA GLU A 778 -15.66 5.67 -25.04
C GLU A 778 -16.84 4.76 -24.63
N GLU A 779 -18.08 5.23 -24.88
CA GLU A 779 -19.32 4.52 -24.59
C GLU A 779 -19.82 3.70 -25.79
N GLY A 780 -19.14 3.82 -26.94
CA GLY A 780 -19.49 3.10 -28.17
C GLY A 780 -20.50 3.82 -29.04
N HIS A 781 -20.87 5.07 -28.74
CA HIS A 781 -21.70 5.86 -29.65
C HIS A 781 -20.92 6.19 -30.91
N THR A 782 -21.53 5.97 -32.07
CA THR A 782 -20.93 6.28 -33.36
C THR A 782 -21.53 7.55 -33.93
N PHE A 783 -20.68 8.53 -34.21
CA PHE A 783 -21.04 9.83 -34.80
C PHE A 783 -20.43 9.95 -36.19
N PRO A 784 -21.19 9.63 -37.28
CA PRO A 784 -20.74 9.87 -38.65
C PRO A 784 -20.61 11.38 -38.90
N ARG A 785 -19.56 11.79 -39.63
CA ARG A 785 -19.31 13.22 -39.90
C ARG A 785 -20.44 13.86 -40.65
N GLY A 786 -20.91 14.99 -40.17
CA GLY A 786 -21.95 15.83 -40.78
C GLY A 786 -23.37 15.26 -40.66
N LEU A 787 -23.59 14.15 -39.95
CA LEU A 787 -24.91 13.62 -39.68
C LEU A 787 -25.36 13.98 -38.26
N GLU A 788 -26.63 14.30 -38.11
CA GLU A 788 -27.26 14.51 -36.82
C GLU A 788 -27.51 13.15 -36.17
N VAL A 789 -27.00 12.98 -34.94
CA VAL A 789 -27.22 11.79 -34.12
C VAL A 789 -27.95 12.24 -32.85
N GLU A 790 -29.08 11.56 -32.55
CA GLU A 790 -29.82 11.78 -31.32
C GLU A 790 -28.99 11.36 -30.11
N VAL A 791 -28.92 12.22 -29.10
CA VAL A 791 -28.12 11.99 -27.87
C VAL A 791 -28.93 12.34 -26.64
N CYS A 792 -28.60 11.66 -25.53
CA CYS A 792 -29.17 11.98 -24.22
C CYS A 792 -28.54 13.25 -23.64
N THR A 793 -29.12 13.75 -22.52
CA THR A 793 -28.64 14.93 -21.81
C THR A 793 -27.18 14.83 -21.41
N ASP A 794 -26.75 13.65 -20.93
CA ASP A 794 -25.37 13.44 -20.47
C ASP A 794 -24.38 13.42 -21.64
N THR A 795 -24.72 12.73 -22.75
CA THR A 795 -23.90 12.73 -23.97
C THR A 795 -23.85 14.14 -24.58
N ALA A 796 -24.96 14.86 -24.64
CA ALA A 796 -25.00 16.25 -25.12
C ALA A 796 -24.08 17.16 -24.29
N SER A 797 -24.13 17.04 -22.96
CA SER A 797 -23.25 17.78 -22.04
C SER A 797 -21.79 17.42 -22.25
N LYS A 798 -21.46 16.14 -22.36
CA LYS A 798 -20.09 15.62 -22.59
C LYS A 798 -19.52 16.18 -23.92
N LEU A 799 -20.30 16.12 -24.99
CA LEU A 799 -19.87 16.60 -26.30
C LEU A 799 -19.78 18.13 -26.43
N SER A 800 -20.49 18.86 -25.57
CA SER A 800 -20.40 20.32 -25.45
C SER A 800 -19.18 20.83 -24.71
N ASN A 801 -18.45 19.94 -24.03
CA ASN A 801 -17.27 20.25 -23.22
C ASN A 801 -15.99 19.66 -23.80
N SER A 802 -14.84 20.06 -23.27
CA SER A 802 -13.55 19.51 -23.69
C SER A 802 -13.45 18.00 -23.35
N PRO A 803 -12.79 17.18 -24.18
CA PRO A 803 -12.06 17.58 -25.39
C PRO A 803 -12.93 17.70 -26.65
N TYR A 804 -14.20 17.37 -26.60
CA TYR A 804 -15.07 17.20 -27.77
C TYR A 804 -15.65 18.50 -28.34
N ARG A 805 -15.70 19.57 -27.57
CA ARG A 805 -16.36 20.84 -27.89
C ARG A 805 -16.04 21.38 -29.29
N GLU A 806 -14.80 21.29 -29.73
CA GLU A 806 -14.39 21.80 -31.04
C GLU A 806 -14.74 20.85 -32.20
N SER A 807 -14.94 19.56 -31.89
CA SER A 807 -15.23 18.49 -32.86
C SER A 807 -16.73 18.22 -33.02
N PHE A 808 -17.57 18.82 -32.17
CA PHE A 808 -19.02 18.60 -32.20
C PHE A 808 -19.81 19.93 -32.19
N HIS A 809 -20.95 19.87 -32.87
CA HIS A 809 -22.01 20.85 -32.72
C HIS A 809 -23.22 20.18 -32.10
N VAL A 810 -23.56 20.58 -30.87
CA VAL A 810 -24.73 20.09 -30.15
C VAL A 810 -25.90 20.99 -30.39
N ILE A 811 -27.02 20.41 -30.85
CA ILE A 811 -28.24 21.11 -31.17
C ILE A 811 -29.23 20.87 -30.03
N GLU A 812 -29.56 21.91 -29.29
CA GLU A 812 -30.60 21.90 -28.27
C GLU A 812 -32.00 21.95 -28.94
N PRO A 813 -33.01 21.28 -28.33
CA PRO A 813 -34.36 21.32 -28.84
C PRO A 813 -34.95 22.73 -28.75
N GLU A 814 -35.68 23.19 -29.77
CA GLU A 814 -36.40 24.46 -29.72
C GLU A 814 -37.42 24.44 -28.58
N THR A 815 -37.21 25.26 -27.54
CA THR A 815 -38.21 25.49 -26.48
C THR A 815 -39.41 26.27 -27.05
N ARG A 816 -40.44 25.52 -27.48
CA ARG A 816 -41.75 26.18 -27.78
C ARG A 816 -42.45 26.52 -26.46
N PRO A 817 -42.85 27.80 -26.24
CA PRO A 817 -43.63 28.16 -25.06
C PRO A 817 -44.94 27.37 -25.06
N GLY A 818 -45.15 26.51 -24.09
CA GLY A 818 -46.40 25.80 -23.86
C GLY A 818 -46.46 24.30 -24.09
N PHE A 819 -45.37 23.62 -24.49
CA PHE A 819 -45.32 22.17 -24.53
C PHE A 819 -44.36 21.62 -23.48
N SER A 820 -44.90 21.10 -22.39
CA SER A 820 -44.17 20.14 -21.53
C SER A 820 -44.09 18.82 -22.28
N VAL A 821 -42.95 18.44 -22.78
CA VAL A 821 -42.72 17.08 -23.22
C VAL A 821 -42.70 16.17 -22.00
N ALA A 822 -43.86 15.76 -21.55
CA ALA A 822 -44.01 14.62 -20.65
C ALA A 822 -43.77 13.34 -21.48
N GLY A 823 -42.54 12.94 -21.56
CA GLY A 823 -42.16 11.73 -22.27
C GLY A 823 -40.73 11.39 -21.84
N SER A 824 -40.60 10.65 -20.76
CA SER A 824 -39.39 9.92 -20.43
C SER A 824 -39.23 8.80 -21.46
N GLY A 825 -38.74 9.14 -22.63
CA GLY A 825 -38.31 8.17 -23.66
C GLY A 825 -36.80 8.18 -23.68
N MET A 826 -36.22 7.00 -23.67
CA MET A 826 -34.81 6.80 -23.94
C MET A 826 -34.51 7.24 -25.36
N ALA A 827 -33.35 7.87 -25.61
CA ALA A 827 -32.95 8.23 -26.95
C ALA A 827 -32.89 6.96 -27.84
N PRO A 828 -33.41 7.00 -29.08
CA PRO A 828 -33.23 5.88 -29.99
C PRO A 828 -31.74 5.61 -30.19
N GLY A 829 -31.27 4.43 -29.82
CA GLY A 829 -29.86 4.06 -29.87
C GLY A 829 -29.16 3.96 -28.52
N CYS A 830 -29.79 4.45 -27.44
CA CYS A 830 -29.32 4.14 -26.09
C CYS A 830 -29.99 2.86 -25.59
N ASP A 831 -29.23 1.80 -25.43
CA ASP A 831 -29.67 0.56 -24.80
C ASP A 831 -29.22 0.58 -23.31
N PRO A 832 -30.14 0.56 -22.34
CA PRO A 832 -29.80 0.58 -20.93
C PRO A 832 -28.97 -0.65 -20.52
N SER A 833 -29.01 -1.72 -21.32
CA SER A 833 -28.20 -2.91 -21.08
C SER A 833 -26.74 -2.74 -21.52
N THR A 834 -26.38 -1.68 -22.25
CA THR A 834 -25.01 -1.40 -22.68
C THR A 834 -24.22 -0.49 -21.74
N GLY A 835 -24.82 -0.02 -20.64
CA GLY A 835 -24.16 0.92 -19.72
C GLY A 835 -24.02 2.34 -20.29
N CYS A 836 -24.68 2.64 -21.42
CA CYS A 836 -24.69 3.97 -22.04
C CYS A 836 -25.52 5.01 -21.28
N CYS A 837 -26.19 4.63 -20.22
CA CYS A 837 -27.00 5.52 -19.37
C CYS A 837 -26.70 5.33 -17.90
#